data_79c283aaa3ab816e53b3640981ff64de
#
_entry.id   79c283aaa3ab816e53b3640981ff64de
#
_cell.length_a   1.000
_cell.length_b   1.000
_cell.length_c   1.000
_cell.angle_alpha   90.00
_cell.angle_beta   90.00
_cell.angle_gamma   90.00
#
_symmetry.space_group_name_H-M   'P 1'
#
loop_
_entity.id
_entity.type
_entity.pdbx_description
1 polymer ?
#
loop_
_entity_poly.entity_id
_entity_poly.type
_entity_poly.pdbx_seq_one_letter_code
_entity_poly.pdbx_strand_id
1 'polypeptide(L)'
;MKHTTLIRAIALAMLGVLAFSRAAAAQPPDAQGVVTVLVTPRPANTFVAAQALGAGVDGLGQGGVAKAYTPVNLRAMRSAGLGALTYRLRTELAVEAWHWNPSGHWSEGAKAQGYWTSEALAGAPISTCYGYRLPRRGSTIDQANNDGYSRLDDGDARTFWKSNPYLDRHFTGEDNAKHPQWVLIDLGRRRPVNAVQIAWGTPYATQYQVQYWDGDSSGEDAHSIDDTFGDGAWRMFPSGAEAEGRGGLVRLRLAAVPRSVRFVRVWMTRSGGAPVGTGDIRDTLGYAVQEIGLGTWDGRGGFHDLVRHTPDGKQQTPITVSSTDPWHQAGGRDPNVEQPGFDRVFRSGLANGLPVLMPAGVLYDTPGNAAAELRFLRARGYPVTRMELGEEPDGQYVTPEDYGALYVQWADALHRVDPALGLGGPSFQTAIDGWVCWPDARGDRSWLHRFLGYLKRRGRLADFSFFSFEWYPFDNVCAPPGPQLVLAPNLLENALARLQQEGLSRRIPWLITEYGYSAFAGEAEMTWPGALLNAETVGQFLTLGGSAAYLYGYEPNVPIHEIEDCPTWGNLALLLSEGAGRSPRPLAAYYAVRFLTREWAQPDTDKPQTVYRAKSGLRNRLGLPLVTAYAVHRPDGQWAVLLLNKDPKKAHPVTVRFQKAKSGRPVSFSGPTDLYQYSASQYVWHPDKAHGYPSLNLPPRHLQASGRPLMLPPFSLSLLRGPVAGLP
;
A
#
# COMPACT_ATOMS: atom_id res chain seq x y z
N MET A 1 18.86 -12.53 -17.78
CA MET A 1 20.21 -12.09 -17.37
C MET A 1 20.10 -10.69 -16.76
N LYS A 2 19.31 -10.51 -15.67
CA LYS A 2 19.01 -9.17 -15.12
C LYS A 2 18.94 -9.12 -13.58
N HIS A 3 19.58 -10.07 -12.87
CA HIS A 3 19.48 -10.18 -11.42
C HIS A 3 20.69 -9.73 -10.59
N THR A 4 21.63 -8.96 -11.20
CA THR A 4 22.90 -8.66 -10.50
C THR A 4 22.89 -7.32 -9.77
N THR A 5 21.94 -6.45 -10.01
CA THR A 5 21.94 -5.08 -9.48
C THR A 5 21.18 -4.97 -8.13
N LEU A 6 20.05 -5.65 -7.98
CA LEU A 6 19.29 -5.66 -6.74
C LEU A 6 20.05 -6.37 -5.60
N ILE A 7 20.79 -7.44 -5.92
CA ILE A 7 21.68 -8.11 -4.95
C ILE A 7 22.80 -7.19 -4.47
N ARG A 8 23.25 -6.21 -5.28
CA ARG A 8 24.24 -5.21 -4.88
C ARG A 8 23.65 -4.13 -3.97
N ALA A 9 22.41 -3.70 -4.18
CA ALA A 9 21.73 -2.75 -3.29
C ALA A 9 21.47 -3.37 -1.91
N ILE A 10 21.00 -4.60 -1.84
CA ILE A 10 20.84 -5.36 -0.59
C ILE A 10 22.20 -5.60 0.08
N ALA A 11 23.27 -5.85 -0.68
CA ALA A 11 24.62 -6.04 -0.12
C ALA A 11 25.25 -4.72 0.38
N LEU A 12 24.97 -3.56 -0.25
CA LEU A 12 25.43 -2.26 0.24
C LEU A 12 24.60 -1.75 1.44
N ALA A 13 23.29 -2.00 1.47
CA ALA A 13 22.47 -1.75 2.66
C ALA A 13 22.93 -2.61 3.87
N MET A 14 23.44 -3.82 3.63
CA MET A 14 24.02 -4.65 4.69
C MET A 14 25.33 -4.09 5.27
N LEU A 15 26.13 -3.34 4.53
CA LEU A 15 27.38 -2.74 5.01
C LEU A 15 27.19 -1.41 5.75
N GLY A 16 26.12 -0.65 5.46
CA GLY A 16 25.78 0.60 6.15
C GLY A 16 25.12 0.41 7.52
N VAL A 17 24.46 -0.73 7.78
CA VAL A 17 23.70 -1.01 9.00
C VAL A 17 24.59 -1.50 10.18
N LEU A 18 25.85 -1.81 9.95
CA LEU A 18 26.74 -2.34 11.01
C LEU A 18 27.27 -1.29 11.99
N ALA A 19 26.92 -0.01 11.87
CA ALA A 19 27.60 1.07 12.64
C ALA A 19 26.86 1.59 13.88
N PHE A 20 25.57 1.34 14.12
CA PHE A 20 24.88 1.89 15.29
C PHE A 20 23.81 0.97 15.92
N SER A 21 24.20 -0.11 16.55
CA SER A 21 23.39 -0.64 17.64
C SER A 21 24.29 -1.17 18.74
N ARG A 22 24.33 -0.48 19.88
CA ARG A 22 24.74 -1.10 21.15
C ARG A 22 23.69 -2.16 21.49
N ALA A 23 23.85 -3.34 20.92
CA ALA A 23 23.06 -4.51 21.25
C ALA A 23 23.35 -4.88 22.72
N ALA A 24 22.34 -4.76 23.57
CA ALA A 24 22.36 -5.49 24.83
C ALA A 24 22.55 -6.97 24.50
N ALA A 25 23.62 -7.56 24.95
CA ALA A 25 24.06 -8.91 24.64
C ALA A 25 22.89 -9.89 24.84
N ALA A 26 22.44 -10.53 23.75
CA ALA A 26 21.54 -11.67 23.83
C ALA A 26 22.32 -12.83 24.48
N GLN A 27 21.71 -13.51 25.45
CA GLN A 27 22.34 -14.69 26.06
C GLN A 27 22.45 -15.80 25.00
N PRO A 28 23.64 -16.38 24.79
CA PRO A 28 23.77 -17.54 23.92
C PRO A 28 22.95 -18.73 24.48
N PRO A 29 22.69 -19.77 23.68
CA PRO A 29 22.12 -21.02 24.19
C PRO A 29 22.91 -21.51 25.42
N ASP A 30 22.21 -22.06 26.39
CA ASP A 30 22.88 -22.63 27.55
C ASP A 30 23.77 -23.85 27.15
N ALA A 31 24.55 -24.37 28.10
CA ALA A 31 25.45 -25.51 27.86
C ALA A 31 24.74 -26.78 27.36
N GLN A 32 23.42 -26.83 27.41
CA GLN A 32 22.58 -27.93 26.92
C GLN A 32 21.94 -27.63 25.55
N GLY A 33 22.22 -26.48 24.90
CA GLY A 33 21.67 -26.09 23.62
C GLY A 33 20.21 -25.61 23.69
N VAL A 34 19.66 -25.34 24.89
CA VAL A 34 18.29 -24.85 25.07
C VAL A 34 18.24 -23.34 24.86
N VAL A 35 17.35 -22.90 24.02
CA VAL A 35 17.12 -21.48 23.73
C VAL A 35 16.25 -20.84 24.82
N THR A 36 16.76 -19.84 25.50
CA THR A 36 15.95 -19.06 26.46
C THR A 36 15.26 -17.90 25.76
N VAL A 37 13.94 -17.84 25.89
CA VAL A 37 13.11 -16.68 25.53
C VAL A 37 12.81 -15.91 26.82
N LEU A 38 13.28 -14.66 26.90
CA LEU A 38 13.11 -13.79 28.06
C LEU A 38 12.08 -12.70 27.76
N VAL A 39 10.94 -12.74 28.45
CA VAL A 39 9.93 -11.67 28.44
C VAL A 39 10.37 -10.56 29.40
N THR A 40 10.48 -9.34 28.89
CA THR A 40 10.92 -8.16 29.67
C THR A 40 9.79 -7.62 30.55
N PRO A 41 10.09 -6.95 31.68
CA PRO A 41 9.07 -6.57 32.65
C PRO A 41 8.32 -5.27 32.30
N ARG A 42 8.74 -4.54 31.26
CA ARG A 42 8.14 -3.26 30.87
C ARG A 42 7.12 -3.47 29.76
N PRO A 43 5.89 -2.97 29.91
CA PRO A 43 4.95 -2.90 28.81
C PRO A 43 5.55 -2.22 27.58
N ALA A 44 5.31 -2.76 26.42
CA ALA A 44 5.72 -2.19 25.15
C ALA A 44 4.59 -1.41 24.52
N ASN A 45 3.34 -1.94 24.60
CA ASN A 45 2.15 -1.33 24.04
C ASN A 45 0.90 -1.93 24.69
N THR A 46 -0.27 -1.31 24.44
CA THR A 46 -1.60 -1.84 24.77
C THR A 46 -2.50 -1.79 23.54
N PHE A 47 -3.37 -2.77 23.39
CA PHE A 47 -4.30 -2.84 22.25
C PHE A 47 -5.61 -3.54 22.68
N VAL A 48 -6.70 -3.23 21.96
CA VAL A 48 -7.97 -3.97 22.03
C VAL A 48 -8.01 -4.94 20.86
N ALA A 49 -8.08 -6.25 21.12
CA ALA A 49 -7.92 -7.28 20.10
C ALA A 49 -8.85 -7.10 18.90
N ALA A 50 -10.13 -6.85 19.15
CA ALA A 50 -11.12 -6.65 18.11
C ALA A 50 -10.87 -5.44 17.21
N GLN A 51 -10.16 -4.43 17.71
CA GLN A 51 -9.83 -3.20 16.94
C GLN A 51 -8.46 -3.26 16.26
N ALA A 52 -7.54 -4.06 16.83
CA ALA A 52 -6.15 -4.11 16.37
C ALA A 52 -5.87 -5.23 15.38
N LEU A 53 -6.67 -6.29 15.39
CA LEU A 53 -6.51 -7.48 14.54
C LEU A 53 -7.61 -7.45 13.48
N GLY A 54 -7.33 -6.81 12.36
CA GLY A 54 -8.29 -6.53 11.31
C GLY A 54 -8.03 -7.26 10.00
N ALA A 55 -8.93 -7.04 9.05
CA ALA A 55 -8.81 -7.50 7.67
C ALA A 55 -9.30 -6.45 6.69
N GLY A 56 -8.76 -6.47 5.47
CA GLY A 56 -9.25 -5.69 4.33
C GLY A 56 -10.26 -6.47 3.51
N VAL A 57 -11.29 -5.79 3.00
CA VAL A 57 -12.13 -6.24 1.89
C VAL A 57 -11.85 -5.36 0.68
N ASP A 58 -11.76 -5.96 -0.51
CA ASP A 58 -11.24 -5.29 -1.69
C ASP A 58 -12.06 -5.56 -2.96
N GLY A 59 -11.60 -5.00 -4.07
CA GLY A 59 -12.13 -5.25 -5.41
C GLY A 59 -11.89 -6.68 -5.88
N LEU A 60 -12.86 -7.18 -6.62
CA LEU A 60 -12.89 -8.54 -7.15
C LEU A 60 -13.10 -8.51 -8.66
N GLY A 61 -12.70 -9.55 -9.35
CA GLY A 61 -13.03 -9.71 -10.77
C GLY A 61 -14.51 -9.93 -11.00
N GLN A 62 -14.93 -9.86 -12.26
CA GLN A 62 -16.31 -10.03 -12.69
C GLN A 62 -17.01 -11.27 -12.09
N GLY A 63 -18.16 -11.06 -11.47
CA GLY A 63 -18.91 -12.11 -10.77
C GLY A 63 -18.28 -12.54 -9.45
N GLY A 64 -17.16 -11.93 -9.03
CA GLY A 64 -16.42 -12.28 -7.82
C GLY A 64 -17.17 -11.95 -6.55
N VAL A 65 -17.83 -10.80 -6.51
CA VAL A 65 -18.62 -10.37 -5.33
C VAL A 65 -19.70 -11.39 -4.97
N ALA A 66 -20.45 -11.85 -5.96
CA ALA A 66 -21.50 -12.85 -5.71
C ALA A 66 -20.93 -14.21 -5.24
N LYS A 67 -19.75 -14.58 -5.72
CA LYS A 67 -19.06 -15.81 -5.32
C LYS A 67 -18.46 -15.71 -3.92
N ALA A 68 -17.84 -14.59 -3.58
CA ALA A 68 -17.18 -14.38 -2.28
C ALA A 68 -18.18 -14.18 -1.12
N TYR A 69 -19.25 -13.43 -1.34
CA TYR A 69 -20.20 -13.06 -0.27
C TYR A 69 -21.37 -14.04 -0.10
N THR A 70 -21.09 -15.33 -0.15
CA THR A 70 -22.07 -16.37 0.18
C THR A 70 -22.16 -16.61 1.69
N PRO A 71 -23.29 -17.09 2.24
CA PRO A 71 -23.39 -17.41 3.67
C PRO A 71 -22.33 -18.40 4.16
N VAL A 72 -21.88 -19.32 3.32
CA VAL A 72 -20.84 -20.30 3.65
C VAL A 72 -19.48 -19.60 3.79
N ASN A 73 -19.11 -18.78 2.83
CA ASN A 73 -17.87 -18.04 2.84
C ASN A 73 -17.81 -17.02 3.97
N LEU A 74 -18.89 -16.27 4.20
CA LEU A 74 -18.99 -15.32 5.31
C LEU A 74 -18.79 -16.00 6.68
N ARG A 75 -19.36 -17.20 6.88
CA ARG A 75 -19.09 -17.97 8.11
C ARG A 75 -17.62 -18.39 8.22
N ALA A 76 -17.02 -18.82 7.12
CA ALA A 76 -15.60 -19.21 7.09
C ALA A 76 -14.68 -18.02 7.38
N MET A 77 -14.91 -16.87 6.74
CA MET A 77 -14.18 -15.64 7.01
C MET A 77 -14.28 -15.23 8.48
N ARG A 78 -15.47 -15.11 9.01
CA ARG A 78 -15.71 -14.77 10.44
C ARG A 78 -15.06 -15.74 11.41
N SER A 79 -14.92 -17.01 11.04
CA SER A 79 -14.27 -18.02 11.89
C SER A 79 -12.79 -17.78 12.10
N ALA A 80 -12.12 -16.96 11.27
CA ALA A 80 -10.76 -16.52 11.48
C ALA A 80 -10.60 -15.62 12.73
N GLY A 81 -11.68 -14.97 13.16
CA GLY A 81 -11.70 -14.17 14.39
C GLY A 81 -11.16 -12.75 14.24
N LEU A 82 -10.93 -12.29 13.01
CA LEU A 82 -10.58 -10.89 12.75
C LEU A 82 -11.73 -9.96 13.08
N GLY A 83 -11.45 -8.82 13.72
CA GLY A 83 -12.45 -7.93 14.28
C GLY A 83 -12.77 -6.74 13.38
N ALA A 84 -11.84 -5.81 13.27
CA ALA A 84 -12.01 -4.59 12.51
C ALA A 84 -11.89 -4.83 10.99
N LEU A 85 -12.55 -3.98 10.21
CA LEU A 85 -12.42 -3.99 8.75
C LEU A 85 -11.84 -2.67 8.23
N THR A 86 -11.06 -2.76 7.17
CA THR A 86 -10.83 -1.69 6.21
C THR A 86 -11.52 -2.06 4.90
N TYR A 87 -12.17 -1.10 4.27
CA TYR A 87 -12.72 -1.23 2.94
C TYR A 87 -11.72 -0.61 1.96
N ARG A 88 -11.19 -1.42 1.04
CA ARG A 88 -10.20 -0.96 0.05
C ARG A 88 -10.92 -0.68 -1.25
N LEU A 89 -10.60 0.42 -1.92
CA LEU A 89 -11.31 0.83 -3.13
C LEU A 89 -10.54 0.59 -4.42
N ARG A 90 -9.27 0.32 -4.36
CA ARG A 90 -8.40 0.26 -5.55
C ARG A 90 -8.49 1.53 -6.42
N THR A 91 -8.96 2.63 -5.83
CA THR A 91 -9.25 3.88 -6.56
C THR A 91 -7.99 4.53 -7.10
N GLU A 92 -6.94 4.51 -6.31
CA GLU A 92 -5.67 5.12 -6.67
C GLU A 92 -4.80 4.13 -7.45
N LEU A 93 -4.75 2.88 -7.00
CA LEU A 93 -3.91 1.83 -7.57
C LEU A 93 -4.51 1.24 -8.85
N ALA A 94 -5.80 0.94 -8.85
CA ALA A 94 -6.48 0.33 -9.99
C ALA A 94 -6.87 1.32 -11.08
N VAL A 95 -6.56 2.61 -10.90
CA VAL A 95 -6.79 3.59 -11.95
C VAL A 95 -8.28 3.71 -12.30
N GLU A 96 -9.15 3.68 -11.29
CA GLU A 96 -10.60 3.69 -11.44
C GLU A 96 -11.23 4.87 -10.72
N ALA A 97 -12.27 5.45 -11.33
CA ALA A 97 -13.15 6.33 -10.59
C ALA A 97 -14.13 5.47 -9.81
N TRP A 98 -14.17 5.64 -8.54
CA TRP A 98 -15.04 4.91 -7.67
C TRP A 98 -16.48 5.44 -7.70
N HIS A 99 -17.41 4.55 -8.02
CA HIS A 99 -18.84 4.80 -7.96
C HIS A 99 -19.51 3.86 -6.96
N TRP A 100 -19.41 4.19 -5.69
CA TRP A 100 -20.00 3.45 -4.57
C TRP A 100 -21.53 3.45 -4.60
N ASN A 101 -22.14 4.36 -5.36
CA ASN A 101 -23.58 4.46 -5.59
C ASN A 101 -23.83 4.79 -7.06
N PRO A 102 -24.59 3.96 -7.83
CA PRO A 102 -24.90 4.20 -9.22
C PRO A 102 -25.87 5.38 -9.44
N SER A 103 -26.59 5.81 -8.39
CA SER A 103 -27.42 7.00 -8.43
C SER A 103 -26.57 8.23 -8.16
N GLY A 104 -26.65 9.24 -9.00
CA GLY A 104 -25.89 10.46 -8.89
C GLY A 104 -26.05 11.30 -10.15
N HIS A 105 -25.18 12.28 -10.30
CA HIS A 105 -25.24 13.22 -11.42
C HIS A 105 -23.85 13.48 -12.01
N TRP A 106 -23.84 13.71 -13.31
CA TRP A 106 -22.70 14.19 -14.06
C TRP A 106 -22.70 15.72 -14.12
N SER A 107 -21.55 16.36 -14.09
CA SER A 107 -21.45 17.81 -14.32
C SER A 107 -21.94 18.22 -15.72
N GLU A 108 -21.81 17.33 -16.71
CA GLU A 108 -22.38 17.45 -18.05
C GLU A 108 -23.48 16.40 -18.26
N GLY A 109 -24.59 16.54 -17.52
CA GLY A 109 -25.65 15.53 -17.44
C GLY A 109 -26.24 15.12 -18.78
N ALA A 110 -26.41 16.05 -19.72
CA ALA A 110 -26.96 15.78 -21.06
C ALA A 110 -26.10 14.83 -21.90
N LYS A 111 -24.80 14.75 -21.61
CA LYS A 111 -23.83 13.90 -22.31
C LYS A 111 -23.41 12.68 -21.46
N ALA A 112 -23.93 12.54 -20.25
CA ALA A 112 -23.51 11.52 -19.27
C ALA A 112 -21.98 11.43 -19.11
N GLN A 113 -21.35 12.58 -18.92
CA GLN A 113 -19.91 12.73 -18.75
C GLN A 113 -19.57 13.91 -17.82
N GLY A 114 -18.29 14.07 -17.51
CA GLY A 114 -17.79 15.12 -16.66
C GLY A 114 -17.33 14.59 -15.30
N TYR A 115 -17.53 15.38 -14.27
CA TYR A 115 -17.23 15.03 -12.90
C TYR A 115 -18.46 14.42 -12.25
N TRP A 116 -18.30 13.20 -11.76
CA TRP A 116 -19.39 12.48 -11.12
C TRP A 116 -19.51 12.85 -9.63
N THR A 117 -20.76 12.96 -9.18
CA THR A 117 -21.07 12.98 -7.75
C THR A 117 -22.20 12.01 -7.48
N SER A 118 -21.93 11.00 -6.66
CA SER A 118 -22.91 10.01 -6.24
C SER A 118 -24.01 10.61 -5.35
N GLU A 119 -25.24 10.06 -5.41
CA GLU A 119 -26.33 10.53 -4.57
C GLU A 119 -26.18 10.07 -3.13
N ALA A 120 -26.14 11.01 -2.18
CA ALA A 120 -25.98 10.71 -0.76
C ALA A 120 -27.18 9.98 -0.13
N LEU A 121 -28.37 10.16 -0.70
CA LEU A 121 -29.62 9.59 -0.19
C LEU A 121 -30.15 8.47 -1.10
N ALA A 122 -29.25 7.67 -1.67
CA ALA A 122 -29.63 6.56 -2.55
C ALA A 122 -30.67 5.63 -1.91
N GLY A 123 -31.62 5.20 -2.73
CA GLY A 123 -32.77 4.38 -2.33
C GLY A 123 -32.41 2.94 -1.95
N ALA A 124 -32.48 2.01 -2.88
CA ALA A 124 -32.24 0.58 -2.63
C ALA A 124 -30.79 0.27 -2.21
N PRO A 125 -30.57 -0.75 -1.36
CA PRO A 125 -29.23 -1.21 -1.02
C PRO A 125 -28.44 -1.64 -2.26
N ILE A 126 -27.17 -1.22 -2.32
CA ILE A 126 -26.25 -1.58 -3.38
C ILE A 126 -25.52 -2.85 -2.94
N SER A 127 -25.62 -3.90 -3.75
CA SER A 127 -24.90 -5.16 -3.46
C SER A 127 -23.56 -5.28 -4.17
N THR A 128 -23.41 -4.62 -5.32
CA THR A 128 -22.19 -4.62 -6.15
C THR A 128 -22.05 -3.26 -6.83
N CYS A 129 -20.87 -2.69 -6.74
CA CYS A 129 -20.47 -1.48 -7.45
C CYS A 129 -19.42 -1.83 -8.49
N TYR A 130 -19.09 -0.87 -9.36
CA TYR A 130 -18.15 -1.06 -10.46
C TYR A 130 -17.25 0.17 -10.59
N GLY A 131 -16.02 -0.04 -10.98
CA GLY A 131 -15.09 1.02 -11.30
C GLY A 131 -15.27 1.62 -12.69
N TYR A 132 -14.45 2.58 -13.01
CA TYR A 132 -14.37 3.22 -14.32
C TYR A 132 -12.93 3.18 -14.80
N ARG A 133 -12.74 2.80 -16.07
CA ARG A 133 -11.41 2.74 -16.67
C ARG A 133 -10.74 4.11 -16.75
N LEU A 134 -9.47 4.13 -16.44
CA LEU A 134 -8.55 5.19 -16.80
C LEU A 134 -7.71 4.74 -18.02
N PRO A 135 -7.04 5.64 -18.72
CA PRO A 135 -7.12 7.09 -18.59
C PRO A 135 -8.41 7.65 -19.20
N ARG A 136 -8.95 8.70 -18.59
CA ARG A 136 -10.15 9.37 -19.10
C ARG A 136 -9.78 10.58 -19.96
N ARG A 137 -9.03 11.50 -19.36
CA ARG A 137 -8.33 12.59 -20.01
C ARG A 137 -6.88 12.55 -19.53
N GLY A 138 -6.18 11.41 -19.75
CA GLY A 138 -4.86 11.31 -19.21
C GLY A 138 -4.09 10.07 -19.62
N SER A 139 -2.98 9.92 -18.99
CA SER A 139 -2.05 8.83 -19.12
C SER A 139 -1.72 8.34 -17.73
N THR A 140 -1.61 7.04 -17.57
CA THR A 140 -1.22 6.41 -16.33
C THR A 140 -0.41 5.17 -16.63
N ILE A 141 0.58 4.87 -15.78
CA ILE A 141 1.38 3.66 -15.83
C ILE A 141 1.11 2.78 -14.62
N ASP A 142 0.08 3.08 -13.88
CA ASP A 142 -0.38 2.21 -12.81
C ASP A 142 -0.50 0.78 -13.33
N GLN A 143 -0.04 -0.18 -12.55
CA GLN A 143 0.13 -1.56 -12.99
C GLN A 143 -1.05 -2.46 -12.63
N ALA A 144 -1.92 -2.04 -11.73
CA ALA A 144 -2.92 -2.95 -11.16
C ALA A 144 -3.96 -3.42 -12.16
N ASN A 145 -4.55 -2.55 -12.99
CA ASN A 145 -5.51 -2.91 -14.04
C ASN A 145 -5.47 -1.93 -15.22
N ASN A 146 -4.35 -1.31 -15.41
CA ASN A 146 -4.15 -0.31 -16.42
C ASN A 146 -3.60 -0.96 -17.69
N ASP A 147 -4.14 -0.61 -18.82
CA ASP A 147 -3.62 -1.06 -20.10
C ASP A 147 -2.34 -0.33 -20.54
N GLY A 148 -1.78 0.52 -19.67
CA GLY A 148 -0.59 1.32 -19.95
C GLY A 148 -0.81 2.31 -21.09
N TYR A 149 -2.02 2.79 -21.27
CA TYR A 149 -2.42 3.61 -22.41
C TYR A 149 -2.17 5.08 -22.12
N SER A 150 -1.42 5.75 -23.00
CA SER A 150 -1.20 7.20 -22.97
C SER A 150 -1.98 7.88 -24.12
N ARG A 151 -2.60 9.03 -23.80
CA ARG A 151 -3.22 9.90 -24.81
C ARG A 151 -2.27 10.97 -25.35
N LEU A 152 -1.03 10.91 -24.95
CA LEU A 152 0.01 11.87 -25.34
C LEU A 152 0.81 11.40 -26.56
N ASP A 153 0.65 10.13 -26.92
CA ASP A 153 1.33 9.46 -28.02
C ASP A 153 0.50 8.33 -28.65
N ASP A 154 -0.83 8.49 -28.62
CA ASP A 154 -1.76 7.51 -29.24
C ASP A 154 -1.96 7.74 -30.74
N GLY A 155 -1.47 8.86 -31.29
CA GLY A 155 -1.61 9.23 -32.68
C GLY A 155 -2.97 9.85 -33.03
N ASP A 156 -3.80 10.16 -32.05
CA ASP A 156 -5.12 10.77 -32.25
C ASP A 156 -5.19 12.18 -31.66
N ALA A 157 -5.03 13.19 -32.49
CA ALA A 157 -5.10 14.59 -32.09
C ALA A 157 -6.46 15.04 -31.47
N ARG A 158 -7.47 14.19 -31.43
CA ARG A 158 -8.75 14.44 -30.77
C ARG A 158 -8.74 14.06 -29.30
N THR A 159 -7.85 13.18 -28.91
CA THR A 159 -7.64 12.80 -27.50
C THR A 159 -6.67 13.77 -26.85
N PHE A 160 -6.62 13.79 -25.54
CA PHE A 160 -5.67 14.61 -24.80
C PHE A 160 -5.53 14.13 -23.34
N TRP A 161 -4.40 14.37 -22.76
CA TRP A 161 -4.22 14.38 -21.32
C TRP A 161 -4.60 15.74 -20.76
N LYS A 162 -5.20 15.75 -19.56
CA LYS A 162 -5.44 16.96 -18.78
C LYS A 162 -5.04 16.73 -17.32
N SER A 163 -4.33 17.71 -16.75
CA SER A 163 -3.94 17.66 -15.33
C SER A 163 -5.14 17.85 -14.40
N ASN A 164 -4.99 17.41 -13.15
CA ASN A 164 -6.03 17.54 -12.14
C ASN A 164 -6.33 19.04 -11.83
N PRO A 165 -7.55 19.51 -12.05
CA PRO A 165 -7.92 20.93 -11.84
C PRO A 165 -7.87 21.34 -10.37
N TYR A 166 -7.97 20.40 -9.42
CA TYR A 166 -7.90 20.68 -8.00
C TYR A 166 -6.50 21.07 -7.52
N LEU A 167 -5.48 20.96 -8.38
CA LEU A 167 -4.12 21.45 -8.15
C LEU A 167 -3.89 22.88 -8.66
N ASP A 168 -4.90 23.48 -9.31
CA ASP A 168 -4.85 24.89 -9.71
C ASP A 168 -5.04 25.82 -8.49
N ARG A 169 -4.46 27.04 -8.61
CA ARG A 169 -4.58 28.10 -7.61
C ARG A 169 -6.01 28.42 -7.19
N HIS A 170 -6.97 28.19 -8.08
CA HIS A 170 -8.39 28.40 -7.81
C HIS A 170 -8.85 27.58 -6.59
N PHE A 171 -8.38 26.35 -6.49
CA PHE A 171 -8.74 25.42 -5.42
C PHE A 171 -7.70 25.38 -4.30
N THR A 172 -6.40 25.42 -4.63
CA THR A 172 -5.32 25.37 -3.63
C THR A 172 -5.15 26.67 -2.88
N GLY A 173 -5.53 27.81 -3.49
CA GLY A 173 -5.23 29.16 -3.00
C GLY A 173 -3.75 29.54 -3.07
N GLU A 174 -2.92 28.71 -3.74
CA GLU A 174 -1.48 28.91 -3.91
C GLU A 174 -1.14 29.19 -5.38
N ASP A 175 0.03 29.81 -5.61
CA ASP A 175 0.52 30.00 -6.98
C ASP A 175 0.79 28.64 -7.65
N ASN A 176 0.37 28.49 -8.92
CA ASN A 176 0.55 27.23 -9.67
C ASN A 176 2.02 26.79 -9.78
N ALA A 177 2.96 27.73 -9.64
CA ALA A 177 4.39 27.39 -9.60
C ALA A 177 4.79 26.58 -8.35
N LYS A 178 3.93 26.51 -7.31
CA LYS A 178 4.13 25.62 -6.15
C LYS A 178 3.55 24.20 -6.37
N HIS A 179 2.65 24.08 -7.33
CA HIS A 179 2.01 22.84 -7.77
C HIS A 179 2.21 22.63 -9.27
N PRO A 180 3.48 22.63 -9.73
CA PRO A 180 3.78 22.48 -11.15
C PRO A 180 3.31 21.12 -11.67
N GLN A 181 2.65 21.14 -12.80
CA GLN A 181 2.26 19.91 -13.47
C GLN A 181 3.28 19.55 -14.54
N TRP A 182 3.41 18.27 -14.83
CA TRP A 182 4.46 17.83 -15.74
C TRP A 182 4.04 16.58 -16.55
N VAL A 183 4.70 16.43 -17.68
CA VAL A 183 4.71 15.26 -18.55
C VAL A 183 6.14 14.76 -18.62
N LEU A 184 6.39 13.50 -18.30
CA LEU A 184 7.70 12.84 -18.33
C LEU A 184 7.74 11.79 -19.43
N ILE A 185 8.75 11.84 -20.28
CA ILE A 185 8.99 10.91 -21.37
C ILE A 185 10.22 10.07 -21.03
N ASP A 186 10.11 8.74 -21.04
CA ASP A 186 11.23 7.80 -20.97
C ASP A 186 11.55 7.23 -22.36
N LEU A 187 12.70 7.58 -22.92
CA LEU A 187 13.18 7.06 -24.20
C LEU A 187 13.76 5.63 -24.11
N GLY A 188 13.65 4.99 -22.93
CA GLY A 188 14.18 3.65 -22.64
C GLY A 188 15.70 3.57 -22.53
N ARG A 189 16.41 4.46 -23.20
CA ARG A 189 17.88 4.61 -23.18
C ARG A 189 18.28 6.02 -23.56
N ARG A 190 19.53 6.38 -23.33
CA ARG A 190 20.03 7.68 -23.76
C ARG A 190 19.96 7.81 -25.30
N ARG A 191 19.34 8.89 -25.76
CA ARG A 191 19.14 9.26 -27.15
C ARG A 191 19.54 10.72 -27.38
N PRO A 192 19.98 11.11 -28.61
CA PRO A 192 20.24 12.50 -28.93
C PRO A 192 18.92 13.28 -29.03
N VAL A 193 18.79 14.35 -28.23
CA VAL A 193 17.62 15.23 -28.19
C VAL A 193 18.08 16.69 -28.25
N ASN A 194 17.46 17.48 -29.14
CA ASN A 194 17.59 18.93 -29.18
C ASN A 194 16.27 19.66 -29.49
N ALA A 195 15.17 18.94 -29.60
CA ALA A 195 13.86 19.54 -29.88
C ALA A 195 12.72 18.76 -29.25
N VAL A 196 11.63 19.47 -28.90
CA VAL A 196 10.34 18.93 -28.49
C VAL A 196 9.25 19.50 -29.39
N GLN A 197 8.26 18.70 -29.70
CA GLN A 197 7.03 19.11 -30.37
C GLN A 197 5.85 18.87 -29.42
N ILE A 198 5.03 19.87 -29.17
CA ILE A 198 3.88 19.77 -28.27
C ILE A 198 2.65 20.26 -29.02
N ALA A 199 1.65 19.41 -29.14
CA ALA A 199 0.31 19.78 -29.55
C ALA A 199 -0.52 20.05 -28.28
N TRP A 200 -0.68 21.32 -27.96
CA TRP A 200 -1.44 21.74 -26.79
C TRP A 200 -2.92 21.57 -27.00
N GLY A 201 -3.60 21.04 -25.97
CA GLY A 201 -5.03 21.13 -25.83
C GLY A 201 -5.46 22.45 -25.17
N THR A 202 -6.64 22.47 -24.56
CA THR A 202 -7.17 23.63 -23.82
C THR A 202 -7.65 23.16 -22.46
N PRO A 203 -7.17 23.82 -21.38
CA PRO A 203 -6.22 24.93 -21.31
C PRO A 203 -4.77 24.50 -21.59
N TYR A 204 -3.94 25.40 -22.09
CA TYR A 204 -2.52 25.15 -22.39
C TYR A 204 -1.58 25.88 -21.41
N ALA A 205 -0.31 25.50 -21.39
CA ALA A 205 0.69 26.18 -20.57
C ALA A 205 1.20 27.46 -21.26
N THR A 206 1.13 28.59 -20.56
CA THR A 206 1.74 29.86 -20.97
C THR A 206 3.15 30.01 -20.42
N GLN A 207 3.47 29.29 -19.32
CA GLN A 207 4.81 29.23 -18.76
C GLN A 207 5.20 27.79 -18.49
N TYR A 208 6.31 27.37 -19.09
CA TYR A 208 6.83 26.01 -18.88
C TYR A 208 8.32 25.91 -19.19
N GLN A 209 8.93 24.80 -18.72
CA GLN A 209 10.32 24.47 -18.97
C GLN A 209 10.42 23.05 -19.49
N VAL A 210 11.31 22.81 -20.46
CA VAL A 210 11.70 21.47 -20.85
C VAL A 210 13.03 21.14 -20.18
N GLN A 211 13.03 20.07 -19.41
CA GLN A 211 14.13 19.65 -18.55
C GLN A 211 14.54 18.21 -18.88
N TYR A 212 15.79 17.86 -18.60
CA TYR A 212 16.31 16.50 -18.71
C TYR A 212 16.96 16.07 -17.39
N TRP A 213 16.97 14.78 -17.14
CA TRP A 213 17.69 14.22 -16.00
C TRP A 213 19.18 14.07 -16.32
N ASP A 214 20.07 14.60 -15.48
CA ASP A 214 21.52 14.58 -15.70
C ASP A 214 22.25 13.46 -14.93
N GLY A 215 21.54 12.74 -14.06
CA GLY A 215 22.08 11.70 -13.21
C GLY A 215 22.11 10.31 -13.84
N ASP A 216 22.25 9.30 -12.99
CA ASP A 216 22.14 7.91 -13.41
C ASP A 216 20.75 7.65 -14.00
N SER A 217 20.73 6.96 -15.11
CA SER A 217 19.53 6.59 -15.86
C SER A 217 19.55 5.11 -16.23
N SER A 218 20.31 4.30 -15.48
CA SER A 218 20.44 2.86 -15.70
C SER A 218 19.32 2.05 -15.05
N GLY A 219 18.47 2.68 -14.22
CA GLY A 219 17.27 2.07 -13.63
C GLY A 219 16.34 1.51 -14.71
N GLU A 220 15.73 0.37 -14.44
CA GLU A 220 14.98 -0.37 -15.45
C GLU A 220 13.70 0.34 -15.87
N ASP A 221 13.03 1.03 -14.95
CA ASP A 221 11.72 1.62 -15.19
C ASP A 221 11.54 2.99 -14.53
N ALA A 222 10.93 3.93 -15.24
CA ALA A 222 10.51 5.22 -14.71
C ALA A 222 9.07 5.12 -14.16
N HIS A 223 8.77 4.08 -13.41
CA HIS A 223 7.42 3.80 -12.94
C HIS A 223 7.01 4.57 -11.68
N SER A 224 7.97 5.17 -10.98
CA SER A 224 7.68 6.04 -9.85
C SER A 224 8.60 7.25 -9.78
N ILE A 225 8.26 8.26 -9.00
CA ILE A 225 9.13 9.40 -8.72
C ILE A 225 10.16 9.11 -7.62
N ASP A 226 10.19 7.88 -7.15
CA ASP A 226 11.07 7.37 -6.11
C ASP A 226 12.51 7.11 -6.61
N ASP A 227 13.14 6.07 -6.15
CA ASP A 227 14.57 5.77 -6.32
C ASP A 227 15.01 5.38 -7.73
N THR A 228 14.08 5.22 -8.71
CA THR A 228 14.39 4.85 -10.10
C THR A 228 15.40 5.80 -10.75
N PHE A 229 15.46 7.03 -10.27
CA PHE A 229 16.31 8.07 -10.80
C PHE A 229 17.67 8.20 -10.12
N GLY A 230 18.09 7.37 -9.23
CA GLY A 230 19.42 7.43 -8.62
C GLY A 230 19.89 8.84 -8.24
N ASP A 231 21.18 9.05 -8.12
CA ASP A 231 21.77 10.38 -7.90
C ASP A 231 21.73 11.22 -9.17
N GLY A 232 21.23 12.46 -9.06
CA GLY A 232 21.12 13.38 -10.17
C GLY A 232 20.21 14.57 -9.89
N ALA A 233 19.98 15.38 -10.89
CA ALA A 233 19.08 16.52 -10.83
C ALA A 233 18.41 16.79 -12.18
N TRP A 234 17.24 17.38 -12.14
CA TRP A 234 16.61 17.94 -13.34
C TRP A 234 17.35 19.19 -13.78
N ARG A 235 17.76 19.23 -15.05
CA ARG A 235 18.42 20.36 -15.70
C ARG A 235 17.56 20.88 -16.83
N MET A 236 17.40 22.19 -16.89
CA MET A 236 16.73 22.83 -18.02
C MET A 236 17.64 22.74 -19.27
N PHE A 237 17.05 22.45 -20.43
CA PHE A 237 17.76 22.62 -21.69
C PHE A 237 18.15 24.10 -21.91
N PRO A 238 19.26 24.42 -22.63
CA PRO A 238 19.70 25.79 -22.82
C PRO A 238 18.66 26.75 -23.38
N SER A 239 17.75 26.26 -24.23
CA SER A 239 16.61 27.01 -24.79
C SER A 239 15.27 26.31 -24.43
N GLY A 240 15.21 25.73 -23.24
CA GLY A 240 14.04 24.95 -22.78
C GLY A 240 12.99 25.76 -22.03
N ALA A 241 13.18 27.07 -21.83
CA ALA A 241 12.20 27.93 -21.14
C ALA A 241 11.25 28.61 -22.13
N GLU A 242 9.96 28.58 -21.83
CA GLU A 242 8.92 29.34 -22.51
C GLU A 242 8.15 30.17 -21.49
N ALA A 243 8.05 31.47 -21.71
CA ALA A 243 7.42 32.42 -20.81
C ALA A 243 6.10 33.00 -21.34
N GLU A 244 5.83 32.88 -22.63
CA GLU A 244 4.64 33.41 -23.33
C GLU A 244 4.07 32.39 -24.32
N GLY A 245 3.89 31.16 -23.84
CA GLY A 245 3.36 30.06 -24.63
C GLY A 245 1.99 30.37 -25.25
N ARG A 246 1.77 29.92 -26.50
CA ARG A 246 0.58 30.24 -27.29
C ARG A 246 -0.13 28.96 -27.65
N GLY A 247 -0.47 28.07 -27.08
CA GLY A 247 -1.26 26.88 -27.46
C GLY A 247 -1.09 26.41 -28.92
N GLY A 248 -1.83 25.42 -29.31
CA GLY A 248 -1.74 24.77 -30.62
C GLY A 248 -0.46 23.96 -30.78
N LEU A 249 -0.06 23.71 -32.04
CA LEU A 249 1.16 22.92 -32.32
C LEU A 249 2.41 23.81 -32.22
N VAL A 250 3.24 23.49 -31.24
CA VAL A 250 4.50 24.22 -30.98
C VAL A 250 5.67 23.27 -31.16
N ARG A 251 6.74 23.75 -31.82
CA ARG A 251 8.03 23.05 -31.92
C ARG A 251 9.12 23.95 -31.38
N LEU A 252 9.83 23.48 -30.35
CA LEU A 252 10.91 24.22 -29.72
C LEU A 252 12.24 23.55 -29.99
N ARG A 253 13.23 24.36 -30.36
CA ARG A 253 14.63 23.94 -30.37
C ARG A 253 15.23 24.14 -28.99
N LEU A 254 15.54 23.03 -28.32
CA LEU A 254 15.97 23.00 -26.91
C LEU A 254 17.48 23.27 -26.75
N ALA A 255 18.27 22.93 -27.77
CA ALA A 255 19.71 23.12 -27.76
C ALA A 255 20.28 23.23 -29.19
N ALA A 256 21.39 23.92 -29.36
CA ALA A 256 22.08 24.02 -30.64
C ALA A 256 22.64 22.66 -31.10
N VAL A 257 23.17 21.88 -30.17
CA VAL A 257 23.68 20.52 -30.36
C VAL A 257 22.85 19.54 -29.58
N PRO A 258 22.47 18.38 -30.16
CA PRO A 258 21.70 17.35 -29.43
C PRO A 258 22.42 16.87 -28.17
N ARG A 259 21.69 16.73 -27.09
CA ARG A 259 22.14 16.13 -25.83
C ARG A 259 21.74 14.68 -25.74
N SER A 260 22.63 13.83 -25.26
CA SER A 260 22.33 12.42 -25.02
C SER A 260 21.58 12.28 -23.67
N VAL A 261 20.27 12.04 -23.71
CA VAL A 261 19.38 11.97 -22.55
C VAL A 261 18.43 10.77 -22.65
N ARG A 262 17.97 10.24 -21.53
CA ARG A 262 16.91 9.23 -21.46
C ARG A 262 15.59 9.86 -21.03
N PHE A 263 15.58 10.56 -19.89
CA PHE A 263 14.38 11.15 -19.31
C PHE A 263 14.30 12.64 -19.64
N VAL A 264 13.15 13.05 -20.14
CA VAL A 264 12.84 14.46 -20.43
C VAL A 264 11.46 14.77 -19.90
N ARG A 265 11.31 15.92 -19.22
CA ARG A 265 10.00 16.38 -18.77
C ARG A 265 9.67 17.79 -19.27
N VAL A 266 8.39 18.03 -19.48
CA VAL A 266 7.80 19.36 -19.67
C VAL A 266 7.18 19.77 -18.33
N TRP A 267 7.73 20.82 -17.72
CA TRP A 267 7.40 21.32 -16.39
C TRP A 267 6.61 22.62 -16.50
N MET A 268 5.31 22.58 -16.18
CA MET A 268 4.33 23.64 -16.44
C MET A 268 3.99 24.38 -15.15
N THR A 269 4.05 25.73 -15.16
CA THR A 269 3.87 26.56 -13.98
C THR A 269 2.78 27.63 -14.10
N ARG A 270 2.32 27.93 -15.33
CA ARG A 270 1.22 28.89 -15.55
C ARG A 270 0.31 28.42 -16.67
N SER A 271 -0.97 28.35 -16.38
CA SER A 271 -2.02 27.98 -17.35
C SER A 271 -2.55 29.22 -18.10
N GLY A 272 -2.99 29.01 -19.33
CA GLY A 272 -3.69 30.00 -20.12
C GLY A 272 -5.13 30.24 -19.66
N GLY A 273 -5.71 29.31 -18.90
CA GLY A 273 -7.06 29.45 -18.34
C GLY A 273 -8.15 29.67 -19.38
N ALA A 274 -8.05 29.07 -20.56
CA ALA A 274 -9.01 29.31 -21.65
C ALA A 274 -10.35 28.63 -21.35
N PRO A 275 -11.50 29.33 -21.54
CA PRO A 275 -12.79 28.75 -21.27
C PRO A 275 -13.09 27.60 -22.24
N VAL A 276 -13.52 26.48 -21.71
CA VAL A 276 -14.11 25.36 -22.45
C VAL A 276 -15.63 25.46 -22.28
N GLY A 277 -16.41 25.31 -23.33
CA GLY A 277 -17.84 25.63 -23.42
C GLY A 277 -18.83 24.83 -22.57
N THR A 278 -18.37 24.19 -21.48
CA THR A 278 -19.22 23.37 -20.58
C THR A 278 -19.85 24.16 -19.44
N GLY A 279 -19.30 25.34 -19.09
CA GLY A 279 -19.70 26.14 -17.92
C GLY A 279 -19.14 25.63 -16.60
N ASP A 280 -18.45 24.50 -16.56
CA ASP A 280 -17.77 24.02 -15.36
C ASP A 280 -16.35 24.61 -15.26
N ILE A 281 -16.07 25.28 -14.14
CA ILE A 281 -14.77 25.93 -13.92
C ILE A 281 -13.62 24.93 -14.03
N ARG A 282 -13.82 23.68 -13.62
CA ARG A 282 -12.77 22.63 -13.64
C ARG A 282 -12.27 22.35 -15.05
N ASP A 283 -13.12 22.49 -16.06
CA ASP A 283 -12.70 22.32 -17.47
C ASP A 283 -11.75 23.43 -17.95
N THR A 284 -11.76 24.59 -17.30
CA THR A 284 -10.94 25.75 -17.67
C THR A 284 -9.60 25.81 -16.96
N LEU A 285 -9.36 24.91 -15.99
CA LEU A 285 -8.19 24.92 -15.10
C LEU A 285 -7.20 23.79 -15.45
N GLY A 286 -5.95 23.97 -15.05
CA GLY A 286 -4.87 23.00 -15.30
C GLY A 286 -4.22 23.14 -16.68
N TYR A 287 -3.79 22.03 -17.26
CA TYR A 287 -3.06 21.96 -18.52
C TYR A 287 -3.55 20.78 -19.33
N ALA A 288 -3.67 20.96 -20.64
CA ALA A 288 -4.04 19.89 -21.57
C ALA A 288 -3.01 19.76 -22.70
N VAL A 289 -2.62 18.52 -22.99
CA VAL A 289 -1.70 18.18 -24.09
C VAL A 289 -2.34 17.08 -24.92
N GLN A 290 -2.42 17.28 -26.25
CA GLN A 290 -2.96 16.30 -27.18
C GLN A 290 -1.92 15.28 -27.57
N GLU A 291 -0.77 15.75 -28.06
CA GLU A 291 0.34 14.92 -28.52
C GLU A 291 1.67 15.53 -28.13
N ILE A 292 2.65 14.71 -27.84
CA ILE A 292 4.01 15.16 -27.53
C ILE A 292 5.04 14.33 -28.29
N GLY A 293 5.93 15.01 -29.02
CA GLY A 293 7.07 14.40 -29.69
C GLY A 293 8.39 14.92 -29.12
N LEU A 294 9.41 14.10 -29.11
CA LEU A 294 10.74 14.42 -28.59
C LEU A 294 11.82 13.86 -29.51
N GLY A 295 12.79 14.67 -29.89
CA GLY A 295 13.82 14.17 -30.80
C GLY A 295 14.81 15.21 -31.28
N THR A 296 15.16 15.15 -32.58
CA THR A 296 16.12 16.05 -33.18
C THR A 296 15.51 16.88 -34.29
N TRP A 297 15.97 18.13 -34.38
CA TRP A 297 15.58 19.08 -35.41
C TRP A 297 16.76 19.99 -35.77
N ASP A 298 17.09 20.05 -37.06
CA ASP A 298 18.17 20.89 -37.56
C ASP A 298 17.75 22.35 -37.83
N GLY A 299 16.43 22.63 -37.73
CA GLY A 299 15.86 23.95 -37.97
C GLY A 299 15.50 24.20 -39.44
N ARG A 300 15.85 23.33 -40.36
CA ARG A 300 15.56 23.42 -41.82
C ARG A 300 14.87 22.20 -42.36
N GLY A 301 15.24 21.03 -41.87
CA GLY A 301 14.64 19.75 -42.25
C GLY A 301 13.44 19.34 -41.38
N GLY A 302 13.05 18.10 -41.50
CA GLY A 302 11.96 17.51 -40.70
C GLY A 302 12.36 17.35 -39.25
N PHE A 303 11.38 17.37 -38.38
CA PHE A 303 11.51 16.90 -37.01
C PHE A 303 11.62 15.38 -37.02
N HIS A 304 12.68 14.84 -36.45
CA HIS A 304 12.89 13.42 -36.32
C HIS A 304 12.46 12.99 -34.90
N ASP A 305 11.22 12.46 -34.83
CA ASP A 305 10.63 12.04 -33.57
C ASP A 305 11.19 10.71 -33.08
N LEU A 306 11.41 10.60 -31.78
CA LEU A 306 11.82 9.39 -31.09
C LEU A 306 10.67 8.76 -30.32
N VAL A 307 9.58 9.49 -30.10
CA VAL A 307 8.36 9.01 -29.47
C VAL A 307 7.58 8.13 -30.48
N ARG A 308 7.04 7.05 -30.02
CA ARG A 308 6.24 6.13 -30.83
C ARG A 308 4.76 6.45 -30.62
N HIS A 309 4.14 7.00 -31.64
CA HIS A 309 2.71 7.33 -31.66
C HIS A 309 1.90 6.13 -32.17
N THR A 310 1.15 5.50 -31.28
CA THR A 310 0.34 4.32 -31.59
C THR A 310 -0.79 4.12 -30.59
N PRO A 311 -1.97 3.66 -31.01
CA PRO A 311 -3.04 3.32 -30.08
C PRO A 311 -2.80 2.02 -29.30
N ASP A 312 -1.72 1.28 -29.59
CA ASP A 312 -1.34 0.08 -28.83
C ASP A 312 -0.45 0.49 -27.64
N GLY A 313 -1.02 0.56 -26.45
CA GLY A 313 -0.34 0.98 -25.23
C GLY A 313 0.96 0.23 -24.94
N LYS A 314 1.05 -1.06 -25.32
CA LYS A 314 2.27 -1.87 -25.13
C LYS A 314 3.41 -1.45 -26.07
N GLN A 315 3.11 -0.72 -27.13
CA GLN A 315 4.10 -0.23 -28.10
C GLN A 315 4.36 1.26 -27.95
N GLN A 316 3.60 1.98 -27.15
CA GLN A 316 3.84 3.40 -26.90
C GLN A 316 5.20 3.64 -26.25
N THR A 317 5.71 4.86 -26.37
CA THR A 317 6.82 5.31 -25.53
C THR A 317 6.30 5.52 -24.11
N PRO A 318 6.97 5.02 -23.06
CA PRO A 318 6.52 5.26 -21.70
C PRO A 318 6.46 6.75 -21.38
N ILE A 319 5.25 7.26 -21.11
CA ILE A 319 4.99 8.65 -20.74
C ILE A 319 4.17 8.65 -19.45
N THR A 320 4.70 9.31 -18.44
CA THR A 320 4.03 9.52 -17.15
C THR A 320 3.67 10.98 -16.95
N VAL A 321 2.70 11.23 -16.09
CA VAL A 321 2.17 12.57 -15.81
C VAL A 321 2.02 12.80 -14.31
N SER A 322 2.09 14.08 -13.91
CA SER A 322 2.02 14.49 -12.51
C SER A 322 0.67 14.23 -11.85
N SER A 323 -0.39 14.26 -12.63
CA SER A 323 -1.76 14.09 -12.15
C SER A 323 -2.70 13.82 -13.32
N THR A 324 -3.90 13.36 -13.03
CA THR A 324 -4.94 13.11 -14.02
C THR A 324 -6.24 13.81 -13.63
N ASP A 325 -6.92 14.38 -14.59
CA ASP A 325 -8.24 14.98 -14.42
C ASP A 325 -9.28 13.90 -14.06
N PRO A 326 -10.01 14.01 -12.94
CA PRO A 326 -11.02 13.04 -12.54
C PRO A 326 -12.29 13.07 -13.42
N TRP A 327 -12.27 13.78 -14.54
CA TRP A 327 -13.34 13.75 -15.54
C TRP A 327 -13.43 12.37 -16.20
N HIS A 328 -14.64 11.85 -16.37
CA HIS A 328 -14.88 10.58 -17.07
C HIS A 328 -16.29 10.56 -17.69
N GLN A 329 -16.67 9.45 -18.33
CA GLN A 329 -17.95 9.30 -18.99
C GLN A 329 -18.59 7.95 -18.66
N ALA A 330 -19.90 7.85 -18.76
CA ALA A 330 -20.65 6.62 -18.44
C ALA A 330 -20.16 5.39 -19.22
N GLY A 331 -19.70 5.57 -20.47
CA GLY A 331 -19.12 4.50 -21.28
C GLY A 331 -17.77 3.98 -20.80
N GLY A 332 -17.10 4.70 -19.91
CA GLY A 332 -15.82 4.28 -19.31
C GLY A 332 -15.97 3.29 -18.16
N ARG A 333 -17.20 2.89 -17.78
CA ARG A 333 -17.41 1.90 -16.73
C ARG A 333 -16.70 0.58 -17.04
N ASP A 334 -15.97 0.03 -16.05
CA ASP A 334 -15.34 -1.27 -16.17
C ASP A 334 -16.18 -2.37 -15.49
N PRO A 335 -16.86 -3.22 -16.26
CA PRO A 335 -17.64 -4.32 -15.70
C PRO A 335 -16.78 -5.49 -15.19
N ASN A 336 -15.46 -5.48 -15.45
CA ASN A 336 -14.55 -6.54 -15.02
C ASN A 336 -14.08 -6.34 -13.60
N VAL A 337 -14.21 -5.14 -13.06
CA VAL A 337 -13.84 -4.82 -11.67
C VAL A 337 -15.11 -4.59 -10.86
N GLU A 338 -15.35 -5.47 -9.91
CA GLU A 338 -16.46 -5.40 -8.97
C GLU A 338 -15.96 -5.03 -7.58
N GLN A 339 -16.77 -4.24 -6.88
CA GLN A 339 -16.59 -3.96 -5.48
C GLN A 339 -17.82 -4.44 -4.71
N PRO A 340 -17.68 -5.06 -3.52
CA PRO A 340 -18.84 -5.34 -2.68
C PRO A 340 -19.48 -4.02 -2.27
N GLY A 341 -20.77 -3.82 -2.58
CA GLY A 341 -21.47 -2.59 -2.19
C GLY A 341 -21.44 -2.38 -0.67
N PHE A 342 -21.46 -1.12 -0.23
CA PHE A 342 -21.34 -0.79 1.20
C PHE A 342 -22.42 -1.51 2.05
N ASP A 343 -23.67 -1.53 1.59
CA ASP A 343 -24.73 -2.27 2.30
C ASP A 343 -24.39 -3.77 2.44
N ARG A 344 -23.76 -4.37 1.45
CA ARG A 344 -23.33 -5.77 1.50
C ARG A 344 -22.26 -5.97 2.58
N VAL A 345 -21.24 -5.12 2.61
CA VAL A 345 -20.15 -5.20 3.59
C VAL A 345 -20.70 -5.01 5.01
N PHE A 346 -21.43 -3.93 5.26
CA PHE A 346 -21.94 -3.63 6.60
C PHE A 346 -22.97 -4.66 7.12
N ARG A 347 -23.76 -5.28 6.22
CA ARG A 347 -24.74 -6.33 6.60
C ARG A 347 -24.15 -7.75 6.60
N SER A 348 -22.96 -7.96 6.09
CA SER A 348 -22.30 -9.28 6.08
C SER A 348 -21.98 -9.81 7.48
N GLY A 349 -21.88 -8.93 8.46
CA GLY A 349 -21.40 -9.22 9.81
C GLY A 349 -19.88 -9.31 9.91
N LEU A 350 -19.12 -9.03 8.85
CA LEU A 350 -17.65 -9.06 8.86
C LEU A 350 -17.06 -7.96 9.73
N ALA A 351 -17.71 -6.81 9.81
CA ALA A 351 -17.27 -5.69 10.65
C ALA A 351 -17.50 -5.91 12.17
N ASN A 352 -18.19 -6.99 12.56
CA ASN A 352 -18.47 -7.34 13.97
C ASN A 352 -19.10 -6.19 14.78
N GLY A 353 -19.84 -5.28 14.14
CA GLY A 353 -20.42 -4.09 14.78
C GLY A 353 -19.42 -2.97 15.09
N LEU A 354 -18.16 -3.13 14.69
CA LEU A 354 -17.11 -2.14 14.85
C LEU A 354 -17.15 -1.09 13.72
N PRO A 355 -16.59 0.12 13.94
CA PRO A 355 -16.37 1.05 12.87
C PRO A 355 -15.46 0.48 11.79
N VAL A 356 -15.86 0.66 10.53
CA VAL A 356 -15.05 0.32 9.36
C VAL A 356 -14.16 1.50 9.01
N LEU A 357 -12.87 1.24 8.73
CA LEU A 357 -11.99 2.23 8.14
C LEU A 357 -12.36 2.34 6.65
N MET A 358 -12.96 3.47 6.28
CA MET A 358 -13.40 3.73 4.91
C MET A 358 -12.35 4.56 4.17
N PRO A 359 -12.07 4.26 2.91
CA PRO A 359 -11.19 5.08 2.08
C PRO A 359 -11.99 6.19 1.39
N ALA A 360 -11.28 7.23 0.95
CA ALA A 360 -11.76 8.20 -0.01
C ALA A 360 -10.72 8.36 -1.12
N GLY A 361 -11.10 8.19 -2.37
CA GLY A 361 -10.24 8.46 -3.51
C GLY A 361 -9.83 9.93 -3.53
N VAL A 362 -8.57 10.20 -3.78
CA VAL A 362 -8.01 11.56 -3.79
C VAL A 362 -7.48 11.94 -5.16
N LEU A 363 -6.75 11.05 -5.82
CA LEU A 363 -6.08 11.35 -7.07
C LEU A 363 -7.05 11.33 -8.27
N TYR A 364 -8.05 10.47 -8.23
CA TYR A 364 -8.97 10.21 -9.35
C TYR A 364 -10.44 10.49 -9.03
N ASP A 365 -10.72 11.11 -7.90
CA ASP A 365 -12.08 11.48 -7.47
C ASP A 365 -12.17 12.99 -7.19
N THR A 366 -13.28 13.42 -6.60
CA THR A 366 -13.55 14.82 -6.25
C THR A 366 -13.90 14.95 -4.76
N PRO A 367 -13.55 16.07 -4.09
CA PRO A 367 -13.91 16.27 -2.69
C PRO A 367 -15.43 16.32 -2.48
N GLY A 368 -16.19 16.69 -3.52
CA GLY A 368 -17.65 16.67 -3.50
C GLY A 368 -18.23 15.27 -3.42
N ASN A 369 -17.66 14.31 -4.20
CA ASN A 369 -18.07 12.92 -4.16
C ASN A 369 -17.66 12.24 -2.83
N ALA A 370 -16.47 12.48 -2.31
CA ALA A 370 -16.05 11.99 -1.01
C ALA A 370 -16.98 12.48 0.13
N ALA A 371 -17.39 13.76 0.12
CA ALA A 371 -18.36 14.28 1.06
C ALA A 371 -19.75 13.65 0.90
N ALA A 372 -20.16 13.33 -0.33
CA ALA A 372 -21.42 12.63 -0.58
C ALA A 372 -21.38 11.18 -0.06
N GLU A 373 -20.24 10.49 -0.22
CA GLU A 373 -20.00 9.16 0.36
C GLU A 373 -20.18 9.18 1.89
N LEU A 374 -19.53 10.10 2.57
CA LEU A 374 -19.68 10.21 4.04
C LEU A 374 -21.12 10.50 4.45
N ARG A 375 -21.84 11.38 3.74
CA ARG A 375 -23.28 11.62 3.98
C ARG A 375 -24.11 10.36 3.78
N PHE A 376 -23.84 9.57 2.74
CA PHE A 376 -24.49 8.31 2.48
C PHE A 376 -24.27 7.31 3.64
N LEU A 377 -23.04 7.14 4.08
CA LEU A 377 -22.69 6.25 5.20
C LEU A 377 -23.39 6.67 6.49
N ARG A 378 -23.42 7.97 6.79
CA ARG A 378 -24.12 8.54 7.94
C ARG A 378 -25.63 8.36 7.87
N ALA A 379 -26.24 8.63 6.72
CA ALA A 379 -27.68 8.47 6.51
C ALA A 379 -28.16 7.03 6.71
N ARG A 380 -27.29 6.05 6.44
CA ARG A 380 -27.58 4.63 6.67
C ARG A 380 -27.21 4.13 8.06
N GLY A 381 -26.66 4.99 8.90
CA GLY A 381 -26.23 4.62 10.25
C GLY A 381 -25.04 3.65 10.29
N TYR A 382 -24.22 3.63 9.25
CA TYR A 382 -23.03 2.80 9.21
C TYR A 382 -21.95 3.37 10.11
N PRO A 383 -21.32 2.55 10.99
CA PRO A 383 -20.30 3.04 11.91
C PRO A 383 -18.99 3.31 11.16
N VAL A 384 -18.69 4.59 10.97
CA VAL A 384 -17.45 5.08 10.39
C VAL A 384 -16.90 6.19 11.28
N THR A 385 -15.71 6.04 11.81
CA THR A 385 -15.06 7.04 12.67
C THR A 385 -13.78 7.58 12.07
N ARG A 386 -13.27 6.94 11.00
CA ARG A 386 -12.05 7.31 10.30
C ARG A 386 -12.23 7.09 8.81
N MET A 387 -11.61 7.98 8.01
CA MET A 387 -11.44 7.78 6.58
C MET A 387 -9.97 7.94 6.20
N GLU A 388 -9.51 7.03 5.35
CA GLU A 388 -8.17 7.02 4.76
C GLU A 388 -8.22 7.77 3.43
N LEU A 389 -7.35 8.76 3.27
CA LEU A 389 -7.35 9.62 2.09
C LEU A 389 -6.32 9.15 1.08
N GLY A 390 -6.80 8.56 0.00
CA GLY A 390 -5.98 7.97 -1.05
C GLY A 390 -5.45 6.57 -0.71
N GLU A 391 -4.80 5.98 -1.69
CA GLU A 391 -4.13 4.69 -1.61
C GLU A 391 -2.89 4.74 -2.49
N GLU A 392 -1.74 4.40 -1.92
CA GLU A 392 -0.44 4.32 -2.60
C GLU A 392 -0.05 5.58 -3.42
N PRO A 393 -0.24 6.82 -2.93
CA PRO A 393 0.09 8.01 -3.71
C PRO A 393 1.59 8.14 -3.99
N ASP A 394 2.43 7.48 -3.22
CA ASP A 394 3.87 7.38 -3.42
C ASP A 394 4.23 6.58 -4.68
N GLY A 395 3.45 5.54 -5.02
CA GLY A 395 3.56 4.78 -6.27
C GLY A 395 2.84 5.41 -7.47
N GLN A 396 2.07 6.49 -7.29
CA GLN A 396 1.24 7.13 -8.32
C GLN A 396 1.83 8.43 -8.89
N TYR A 397 3.11 8.66 -8.76
CA TYR A 397 3.84 9.87 -9.24
C TYR A 397 3.41 11.20 -8.62
N VAL A 398 2.49 11.23 -7.67
CA VAL A 398 2.07 12.46 -7.03
C VAL A 398 3.15 12.99 -6.08
N THR A 399 3.46 14.28 -6.20
CA THR A 399 4.42 14.90 -5.27
C THR A 399 3.78 15.08 -3.89
N PRO A 400 4.58 15.07 -2.81
CA PRO A 400 4.06 15.26 -1.45
C PRO A 400 3.27 16.57 -1.27
N GLU A 401 3.69 17.62 -1.94
CA GLU A 401 3.03 18.93 -1.90
C GLU A 401 1.67 18.91 -2.60
N ASP A 402 1.58 18.23 -3.75
CA ASP A 402 0.34 18.09 -4.50
C ASP A 402 -0.67 17.22 -3.75
N TYR A 403 -0.20 16.08 -3.23
CA TYR A 403 -1.03 15.26 -2.34
C TYR A 403 -1.50 16.06 -1.12
N GLY A 404 -0.62 16.85 -0.49
CA GLY A 404 -0.96 17.71 0.63
C GLY A 404 -2.02 18.76 0.28
N ALA A 405 -1.96 19.33 -0.92
CA ALA A 405 -2.95 20.29 -1.40
C ALA A 405 -4.33 19.64 -1.63
N LEU A 406 -4.35 18.44 -2.19
CA LEU A 406 -5.57 17.64 -2.33
C LEU A 406 -6.11 17.23 -0.95
N TYR A 407 -5.26 16.70 -0.08
CA TYR A 407 -5.61 16.28 1.27
C TYR A 407 -6.37 17.37 2.04
N VAL A 408 -5.90 18.62 2.00
CA VAL A 408 -6.55 19.76 2.67
C VAL A 408 -7.95 19.99 2.13
N GLN A 409 -8.16 19.91 0.82
CA GLN A 409 -9.47 20.11 0.19
C GLN A 409 -10.46 18.99 0.57
N TRP A 410 -10.00 17.73 0.60
CA TRP A 410 -10.80 16.60 1.08
C TRP A 410 -11.13 16.74 2.56
N ALA A 411 -10.15 17.12 3.38
CA ALA A 411 -10.38 17.37 4.80
C ALA A 411 -11.44 18.44 5.02
N ASP A 412 -11.40 19.54 4.29
CA ASP A 412 -12.43 20.58 4.36
C ASP A 412 -13.81 20.07 3.95
N ALA A 413 -13.89 19.25 2.89
CA ALA A 413 -15.15 18.71 2.41
C ALA A 413 -15.77 17.70 3.40
N LEU A 414 -14.95 16.81 3.95
CA LEU A 414 -15.37 15.78 4.90
C LEU A 414 -15.69 16.36 6.27
N HIS A 415 -14.89 17.28 6.81
CA HIS A 415 -15.14 17.92 8.11
C HIS A 415 -16.35 18.87 8.09
N ARG A 416 -16.78 19.36 6.92
CA ARG A 416 -18.10 20.03 6.83
C ARG A 416 -19.27 19.08 7.05
N VAL A 417 -19.09 17.78 6.77
CA VAL A 417 -20.12 16.74 7.03
C VAL A 417 -20.03 16.25 8.46
N ASP A 418 -18.83 15.94 8.93
CA ASP A 418 -18.57 15.46 10.28
C ASP A 418 -17.24 16.01 10.83
N PRO A 419 -17.29 17.07 11.66
CA PRO A 419 -16.08 17.67 12.24
C PRO A 419 -15.28 16.76 13.16
N ALA A 420 -15.86 15.65 13.64
CA ALA A 420 -15.21 14.68 14.53
C ALA A 420 -14.55 13.51 13.78
N LEU A 421 -14.72 13.44 12.46
CA LEU A 421 -14.17 12.35 11.65
C LEU A 421 -12.65 12.38 11.68
N GLY A 422 -12.03 11.26 12.05
CA GLY A 422 -10.58 11.11 11.96
C GLY A 422 -10.14 10.91 10.50
N LEU A 423 -9.24 11.75 10.02
CA LEU A 423 -8.66 11.64 8.68
C LEU A 423 -7.20 11.22 8.77
N GLY A 424 -6.74 10.42 7.83
CA GLY A 424 -5.38 9.92 7.78
C GLY A 424 -5.01 9.39 6.40
N GLY A 425 -4.00 8.58 6.35
CA GLY A 425 -3.35 8.07 5.16
C GLY A 425 -1.83 8.15 5.32
N PRO A 426 -1.09 8.18 4.23
CA PRO A 426 -1.52 8.09 2.83
C PRO A 426 -1.69 6.66 2.32
N SER A 427 -1.57 5.63 3.17
CA SER A 427 -1.48 4.22 2.75
C SER A 427 -0.31 4.01 1.78
N PHE A 428 0.92 4.25 2.25
CA PHE A 428 2.11 4.04 1.43
C PHE A 428 2.19 2.60 0.93
N GLN A 429 2.57 2.43 -0.33
CA GLN A 429 2.65 1.17 -1.05
C GLN A 429 3.52 0.13 -0.33
N THR A 430 4.70 0.50 0.09
CA THR A 430 5.53 -0.32 0.95
C THR A 430 6.50 0.56 1.72
N ALA A 431 6.82 0.13 2.92
CA ALA A 431 7.60 0.94 3.82
C ALA A 431 9.11 0.73 3.70
N ILE A 432 9.60 -0.11 2.79
CA ILE A 432 11.02 -0.47 2.76
C ILE A 432 11.85 0.62 2.10
N ASP A 433 11.43 1.11 0.93
CA ASP A 433 12.17 2.10 0.14
C ASP A 433 11.29 3.25 -0.40
N GLY A 434 9.99 3.15 -0.32
CA GLY A 434 9.00 3.94 -1.03
C GLY A 434 8.74 5.37 -0.53
N TRP A 435 9.61 5.93 0.31
CA TRP A 435 9.37 7.30 0.82
C TRP A 435 10.32 8.33 0.23
N VAL A 436 11.03 7.95 -0.80
CA VAL A 436 11.98 8.80 -1.51
C VAL A 436 11.34 9.27 -2.82
N CYS A 437 11.39 10.56 -3.08
CA CYS A 437 10.92 11.15 -4.31
C CYS A 437 11.96 12.13 -4.88
N TRP A 438 11.69 12.73 -6.03
CA TRP A 438 12.56 13.75 -6.59
C TRP A 438 12.84 14.85 -5.57
N PRO A 439 14.11 15.31 -5.47
CA PRO A 439 14.46 16.34 -4.51
C PRO A 439 13.67 17.62 -4.76
N ASP A 440 13.24 18.26 -3.70
CA ASP A 440 12.74 19.64 -3.76
C ASP A 440 13.89 20.63 -4.04
N ALA A 441 13.59 21.93 -4.06
CA ALA A 441 14.60 22.99 -4.27
C ALA A 441 15.68 23.03 -3.19
N ARG A 442 15.50 22.35 -2.06
CA ARG A 442 16.47 22.26 -0.95
C ARG A 442 17.21 20.93 -0.93
N GLY A 443 16.89 20.03 -1.86
CA GLY A 443 17.46 18.69 -1.92
C GLY A 443 16.76 17.66 -1.02
N ASP A 444 15.61 18.00 -0.42
CA ASP A 444 14.83 17.06 0.39
C ASP A 444 14.10 16.06 -0.50
N ARG A 445 14.37 14.79 -0.28
CA ARG A 445 13.80 13.66 -1.03
C ARG A 445 12.77 12.86 -0.23
N SER A 446 12.57 13.16 1.06
CA SER A 446 11.59 12.43 1.85
C SER A 446 10.16 12.84 1.50
N TRP A 447 9.40 11.90 0.96
CA TRP A 447 7.99 12.11 0.64
C TRP A 447 7.21 12.50 1.91
N LEU A 448 7.38 11.73 3.00
CA LEU A 448 6.65 11.94 4.25
C LEU A 448 7.04 13.25 4.94
N HIS A 449 8.34 13.56 5.04
CA HIS A 449 8.79 14.82 5.65
C HIS A 449 8.23 16.04 4.92
N ARG A 450 8.23 16.01 3.59
CA ARG A 450 7.69 17.09 2.75
C ARG A 450 6.17 17.21 2.90
N PHE A 451 5.44 16.11 2.91
CA PHE A 451 3.98 16.11 3.14
C PHE A 451 3.63 16.70 4.52
N LEU A 452 4.25 16.18 5.60
CA LEU A 452 4.04 16.72 6.94
C LEU A 452 4.44 18.20 7.05
N GLY A 453 5.53 18.59 6.39
CA GLY A 453 5.98 19.97 6.27
C GLY A 453 4.96 20.85 5.54
N TYR A 454 4.32 20.35 4.48
CA TYR A 454 3.25 21.05 3.77
C TYR A 454 2.05 21.31 4.70
N LEU A 455 1.52 20.26 5.33
CA LEU A 455 0.39 20.41 6.27
C LEU A 455 0.71 21.37 7.41
N LYS A 456 1.93 21.32 7.95
CA LYS A 456 2.39 22.22 9.01
C LYS A 456 2.41 23.67 8.54
N ARG A 457 2.96 23.97 7.36
CA ARG A 457 2.98 25.33 6.79
C ARG A 457 1.58 25.88 6.54
N ARG A 458 0.63 25.01 6.20
CA ARG A 458 -0.78 25.37 5.99
C ARG A 458 -1.58 25.48 7.30
N GLY A 459 -0.99 25.14 8.46
CA GLY A 459 -1.70 25.10 9.74
C GLY A 459 -2.70 23.93 9.84
N ARG A 460 -2.55 22.89 9.02
CA ARG A 460 -3.52 21.79 8.84
C ARG A 460 -3.02 20.44 9.38
N LEU A 461 -1.90 20.43 10.12
CA LEU A 461 -1.36 19.19 10.66
C LEU A 461 -2.33 18.46 11.62
N ALA A 462 -3.27 19.18 12.23
CA ALA A 462 -4.30 18.59 13.10
C ALA A 462 -5.32 17.72 12.36
N ASP A 463 -5.50 17.94 11.04
CA ASP A 463 -6.37 17.09 10.23
C ASP A 463 -5.78 15.70 10.00
N PHE A 464 -4.47 15.55 10.18
CA PHE A 464 -3.77 14.27 10.05
C PHE A 464 -3.79 13.52 11.38
N SER A 465 -4.85 12.75 11.63
CA SER A 465 -5.15 12.11 12.91
C SER A 465 -4.64 10.68 13.06
N PHE A 466 -4.26 10.02 11.97
CA PHE A 466 -3.59 8.72 11.95
C PHE A 466 -2.71 8.59 10.71
N PHE A 467 -1.73 7.70 10.79
CA PHE A 467 -0.86 7.33 9.68
C PHE A 467 -1.13 5.90 9.24
N SER A 468 -1.13 5.65 7.94
CA SER A 468 -1.28 4.31 7.38
C SER A 468 -0.25 4.00 6.29
N PHE A 469 0.06 2.71 6.18
CA PHE A 469 0.93 2.16 5.15
C PHE A 469 0.60 0.68 4.93
N GLU A 470 1.04 0.13 3.81
CA GLU A 470 0.97 -1.27 3.48
C GLU A 470 2.28 -1.98 3.81
N TRP A 471 2.22 -3.27 4.06
CA TRP A 471 3.39 -4.04 4.43
C TRP A 471 3.47 -5.36 3.68
N TYR A 472 4.20 -5.32 2.57
CA TYR A 472 4.54 -6.44 1.72
C TYR A 472 6.07 -6.48 1.56
N PRO A 473 6.82 -7.06 2.53
CA PRO A 473 8.27 -6.87 2.59
C PRO A 473 9.07 -7.61 1.52
N PHE A 474 8.45 -8.43 0.67
CA PHE A 474 9.17 -9.29 -0.26
C PHE A 474 8.55 -9.33 -1.66
N ASP A 475 9.01 -8.48 -2.55
CA ASP A 475 8.56 -8.47 -3.95
C ASP A 475 9.07 -9.68 -4.72
N ASN A 476 10.30 -10.13 -4.46
CA ASN A 476 10.83 -11.34 -5.10
C ASN A 476 10.24 -12.62 -4.48
N VAL A 477 9.07 -13.02 -4.97
CA VAL A 477 8.35 -14.26 -4.56
C VAL A 477 9.09 -15.54 -4.97
N CYS A 478 10.09 -15.47 -5.83
CA CYS A 478 10.90 -16.59 -6.30
C CYS A 478 12.14 -16.84 -5.44
N ALA A 479 12.49 -15.87 -4.59
CA ALA A 479 13.61 -16.03 -3.67
C ALA A 479 13.29 -17.06 -2.57
N PRO A 480 14.29 -17.79 -2.04
CA PRO A 480 14.09 -18.72 -0.95
C PRO A 480 13.49 -18.03 0.29
N PRO A 481 12.36 -18.49 0.85
CA PRO A 481 11.66 -17.78 1.92
C PRO A 481 12.40 -17.81 3.27
N GLY A 482 13.27 -18.77 3.52
CA GLY A 482 14.00 -18.85 4.79
C GLY A 482 14.84 -17.61 5.12
N PRO A 483 15.71 -17.14 4.22
CA PRO A 483 16.43 -15.86 4.38
C PRO A 483 15.50 -14.65 4.53
N GLN A 484 14.40 -14.59 3.78
CA GLN A 484 13.42 -13.51 3.87
C GLN A 484 12.77 -13.44 5.27
N LEU A 485 12.29 -14.56 5.79
CA LEU A 485 11.64 -14.63 7.10
C LEU A 485 12.55 -14.20 8.26
N VAL A 486 13.84 -14.52 8.23
CA VAL A 486 14.76 -14.09 9.30
C VAL A 486 15.11 -12.61 9.21
N LEU A 487 14.99 -12.01 8.02
CA LEU A 487 15.22 -10.58 7.78
C LEU A 487 14.00 -9.72 8.17
N ALA A 488 12.78 -10.23 7.99
CA ALA A 488 11.53 -9.50 8.14
C ALA A 488 11.42 -8.64 9.41
N PRO A 489 11.79 -9.11 10.64
CA PRO A 489 11.72 -8.29 11.84
C PRO A 489 12.58 -7.03 11.77
N ASN A 490 13.77 -7.14 11.19
CA ASN A 490 14.67 -6.00 11.07
C ASN A 490 14.16 -4.98 10.04
N LEU A 491 13.55 -5.43 8.95
CA LEU A 491 12.96 -4.55 7.95
C LEU A 491 11.86 -3.69 8.58
N LEU A 492 10.90 -4.30 9.28
CA LEU A 492 9.80 -3.55 9.91
C LEU A 492 10.31 -2.59 11.01
N GLU A 493 11.25 -3.03 11.85
CA GLU A 493 11.82 -2.15 12.89
C GLU A 493 12.53 -0.93 12.27
N ASN A 494 13.31 -1.13 11.21
CA ASN A 494 14.00 -0.06 10.48
C ASN A 494 13.02 0.89 9.79
N ALA A 495 11.99 0.35 9.13
CA ALA A 495 10.95 1.13 8.50
C ALA A 495 10.26 2.07 9.51
N LEU A 496 9.80 1.54 10.64
CA LEU A 496 9.14 2.35 11.67
C LEU A 496 10.09 3.37 12.32
N ALA A 497 11.38 3.04 12.47
CA ALA A 497 12.38 3.97 12.96
C ALA A 497 12.62 5.13 11.98
N ARG A 498 12.68 4.83 10.69
CA ARG A 498 12.82 5.84 9.62
C ARG A 498 11.63 6.79 9.57
N LEU A 499 10.39 6.29 9.60
CA LEU A 499 9.17 7.12 9.67
C LEU A 499 9.25 8.14 10.82
N GLN A 500 9.72 7.69 11.98
CA GLN A 500 9.87 8.57 13.13
C GLN A 500 10.97 9.63 12.91
N GLN A 501 12.08 9.27 12.28
CA GLN A 501 13.16 10.22 11.92
C GLN A 501 12.68 11.28 10.92
N GLU A 502 11.79 10.91 10.00
CA GLU A 502 11.17 11.82 9.02
C GLU A 502 10.06 12.71 9.61
N GLY A 503 9.83 12.62 10.91
CA GLY A 503 8.97 13.54 11.65
C GLY A 503 7.58 13.01 12.00
N LEU A 504 7.28 11.74 11.71
CA LEU A 504 5.99 11.16 12.05
C LEU A 504 5.83 11.03 13.58
N SER A 505 4.75 11.60 14.10
CA SER A 505 4.47 11.60 15.54
C SER A 505 4.00 10.25 16.05
N ARG A 506 4.58 9.80 17.17
CA ARG A 506 4.06 8.63 17.92
C ARG A 506 2.79 8.93 18.73
N ARG A 507 2.30 10.16 18.70
CA ARG A 507 1.04 10.54 19.39
C ARG A 507 -0.19 10.21 18.59
N ILE A 508 -0.06 10.02 17.29
CA ILE A 508 -1.15 9.55 16.42
C ILE A 508 -1.06 8.04 16.21
N PRO A 509 -2.18 7.34 16.00
CA PRO A 509 -2.19 5.92 15.65
C PRO A 509 -1.40 5.64 14.36
N TRP A 510 -0.65 4.55 14.34
CA TRP A 510 -0.02 4.01 13.14
C TRP A 510 -0.72 2.71 12.77
N LEU A 511 -1.16 2.59 11.53
CA LEU A 511 -1.92 1.46 11.01
C LEU A 511 -1.13 0.81 9.87
N ILE A 512 -1.12 -0.53 9.85
CA ILE A 512 -0.84 -1.27 8.62
C ILE A 512 -2.19 -1.60 8.02
N THR A 513 -2.56 -0.94 6.93
CA THR A 513 -3.90 -1.07 6.34
C THR A 513 -4.01 -2.20 5.34
N GLU A 514 -2.86 -2.73 4.91
CA GLU A 514 -2.73 -4.01 4.23
C GLU A 514 -1.44 -4.71 4.66
N TYR A 515 -1.50 -6.01 4.90
CA TYR A 515 -0.28 -6.81 5.04
C TYR A 515 -0.44 -8.20 4.46
N GLY A 516 0.65 -8.71 3.95
CA GLY A 516 0.81 -10.05 3.40
C GLY A 516 2.29 -10.39 3.25
N TYR A 517 2.59 -11.50 2.57
CA TYR A 517 3.96 -11.90 2.28
C TYR A 517 4.57 -11.02 1.19
N SER A 518 3.83 -10.84 0.12
CA SER A 518 4.17 -10.05 -1.06
C SER A 518 2.90 -9.43 -1.64
N ALA A 519 3.01 -8.33 -2.36
CA ALA A 519 1.93 -7.82 -3.21
C ALA A 519 1.71 -8.72 -4.45
N PHE A 520 2.71 -9.55 -4.79
CA PHE A 520 2.67 -10.47 -5.93
C PHE A 520 2.37 -11.90 -5.47
N ALA A 521 1.59 -12.65 -6.27
CA ALA A 521 1.18 -13.99 -5.92
C ALA A 521 2.35 -14.99 -5.99
N GLY A 522 2.61 -15.66 -4.87
CA GLY A 522 3.68 -16.66 -4.75
C GLY A 522 3.29 -17.86 -3.90
N GLU A 523 3.97 -19.00 -4.08
CA GLU A 523 3.72 -20.22 -3.31
C GLU A 523 3.97 -20.02 -1.80
N ALA A 524 4.86 -19.09 -1.43
CA ALA A 524 5.17 -18.80 -0.04
C ALA A 524 3.92 -18.38 0.76
N GLU A 525 2.98 -17.70 0.13
CA GLU A 525 1.73 -17.24 0.75
C GLU A 525 0.78 -18.40 1.09
N MET A 526 0.78 -19.43 0.24
CA MET A 526 -0.07 -20.61 0.40
C MET A 526 0.47 -21.59 1.47
N THR A 527 1.68 -21.34 1.97
CA THR A 527 2.46 -22.27 2.78
C THR A 527 2.93 -21.65 4.10
N TRP A 528 3.90 -22.32 4.75
CA TRP A 528 4.44 -21.90 6.06
C TRP A 528 5.05 -20.50 6.09
N PRO A 529 5.80 -20.08 5.08
CA PRO A 529 6.38 -18.74 5.07
C PRO A 529 5.34 -17.64 5.21
N GLY A 530 4.24 -17.70 4.48
CA GLY A 530 3.14 -16.73 4.62
C GLY A 530 2.51 -16.76 6.01
N ALA A 531 2.26 -17.96 6.55
CA ALA A 531 1.72 -18.11 7.90
C ALA A 531 2.64 -17.51 8.98
N LEU A 532 3.94 -17.77 8.89
CA LEU A 532 4.94 -17.25 9.82
C LEU A 532 5.07 -15.73 9.70
N LEU A 533 5.15 -15.20 8.49
CA LEU A 533 5.30 -13.76 8.28
C LEU A 533 4.07 -13.00 8.78
N ASN A 534 2.87 -13.46 8.49
CA ASN A 534 1.63 -12.82 8.95
C ASN A 534 1.58 -12.74 10.49
N ALA A 535 1.93 -13.82 11.17
CA ALA A 535 1.99 -13.84 12.63
C ALA A 535 3.11 -12.94 13.19
N GLU A 536 4.25 -12.91 12.54
CA GLU A 536 5.41 -12.08 12.90
C GLU A 536 5.11 -10.59 12.73
N THR A 537 4.55 -10.20 11.58
CA THR A 537 4.19 -8.82 11.28
C THR A 537 3.29 -8.24 12.36
N VAL A 538 2.19 -8.91 12.69
CA VAL A 538 1.24 -8.44 13.71
C VAL A 538 1.89 -8.39 15.10
N GLY A 539 2.53 -9.48 15.52
CA GLY A 539 3.17 -9.55 16.84
C GLY A 539 4.25 -8.49 17.03
N GLN A 540 5.06 -8.26 16.01
CA GLN A 540 6.12 -7.27 16.04
C GLN A 540 5.58 -5.84 15.94
N PHE A 541 4.66 -5.57 15.01
CA PHE A 541 4.09 -4.25 14.82
C PHE A 541 3.44 -3.72 16.10
N LEU A 542 2.60 -4.55 16.75
CA LEU A 542 2.00 -4.19 18.03
C LEU A 542 3.07 -4.01 19.12
N THR A 543 4.11 -4.84 19.15
CA THR A 543 5.23 -4.70 20.11
C THR A 543 6.03 -3.41 19.88
N LEU A 544 6.11 -2.92 18.66
CA LEU A 544 6.80 -1.67 18.30
C LEU A 544 5.92 -0.42 18.46
N GLY A 545 4.68 -0.56 18.96
CA GLY A 545 3.77 0.55 19.23
C GLY A 545 2.75 0.83 18.12
N GLY A 546 2.60 -0.07 17.15
CA GLY A 546 1.54 -0.04 16.16
C GLY A 546 0.15 -0.16 16.79
N SER A 547 -0.85 0.38 16.14
CA SER A 547 -2.21 0.45 16.69
C SER A 547 -3.13 -0.66 16.14
N ALA A 548 -3.08 -0.93 14.83
CA ALA A 548 -3.86 -1.98 14.19
C ALA A 548 -3.17 -2.45 12.90
N ALA A 549 -3.39 -3.71 12.55
CA ALA A 549 -2.94 -4.30 11.28
C ALA A 549 -4.09 -5.06 10.62
N TYR A 550 -4.27 -4.82 9.32
CA TYR A 550 -5.35 -5.37 8.52
C TYR A 550 -4.78 -6.33 7.49
N LEU A 551 -5.20 -7.59 7.57
CA LEU A 551 -4.77 -8.62 6.63
C LEU A 551 -5.40 -8.38 5.26
N TYR A 552 -4.60 -8.43 4.22
CA TYR A 552 -5.08 -8.49 2.83
C TYR A 552 -5.46 -9.91 2.42
N GLY A 553 -6.46 -10.06 1.52
CA GLY A 553 -6.91 -11.38 1.06
C GLY A 553 -7.86 -12.08 2.02
N TYR A 554 -8.78 -11.35 2.61
CA TYR A 554 -9.79 -11.91 3.52
C TYR A 554 -10.84 -12.73 2.77
N GLU A 555 -11.20 -12.34 1.55
CA GLU A 555 -12.14 -13.07 0.70
C GLU A 555 -11.53 -14.38 0.18
N PRO A 556 -12.32 -15.48 0.18
CA PRO A 556 -11.84 -16.74 -0.42
C PRO A 556 -11.55 -16.59 -1.92
N ASN A 557 -10.36 -17.02 -2.33
CA ASN A 557 -9.93 -16.93 -3.72
C ASN A 557 -9.23 -18.21 -4.18
N VAL A 558 -8.97 -18.33 -5.46
CA VAL A 558 -8.21 -19.41 -6.09
C VAL A 558 -6.75 -18.98 -6.30
N PRO A 559 -5.78 -19.90 -6.49
CA PRO A 559 -4.43 -19.51 -6.88
C PRO A 559 -4.45 -18.72 -8.20
N ILE A 560 -3.72 -17.62 -8.23
CA ILE A 560 -3.51 -16.81 -9.43
C ILE A 560 -2.10 -17.02 -9.97
N HIS A 561 -1.92 -16.76 -11.25
CA HIS A 561 -0.63 -16.89 -11.93
C HIS A 561 -0.03 -15.53 -12.15
N GLU A 562 1.21 -15.39 -11.74
CA GLU A 562 2.02 -14.20 -12.02
C GLU A 562 3.36 -14.58 -12.62
N ILE A 563 4.00 -13.65 -13.31
CA ILE A 563 5.24 -13.86 -14.05
C ILE A 563 6.28 -12.75 -13.79
N GLU A 564 6.09 -11.96 -12.75
CA GLU A 564 6.91 -10.76 -12.49
C GLU A 564 8.40 -11.12 -12.42
N ASP A 565 8.85 -11.80 -11.39
CA ASP A 565 10.23 -12.28 -11.27
C ASP A 565 10.43 -13.68 -11.86
N CYS A 566 9.40 -14.53 -11.76
CA CYS A 566 9.36 -15.88 -12.31
C CYS A 566 7.91 -16.35 -12.45
N PRO A 567 7.64 -17.34 -13.31
CA PRO A 567 6.33 -17.98 -13.36
C PRO A 567 6.00 -18.65 -12.02
N THR A 568 4.98 -18.14 -11.32
CA THR A 568 4.56 -18.65 -10.01
C THR A 568 3.04 -18.70 -9.88
N TRP A 569 2.56 -19.46 -8.90
CA TRP A 569 1.16 -19.56 -8.53
C TRP A 569 1.02 -19.34 -7.03
N GLY A 570 0.14 -18.46 -6.62
CA GLY A 570 -0.11 -18.20 -5.22
C GLY A 570 -1.36 -17.37 -4.99
N ASN A 571 -1.59 -17.01 -3.76
CA ASN A 571 -2.69 -16.13 -3.39
C ASN A 571 -2.49 -15.63 -1.95
N LEU A 572 -2.76 -14.37 -1.70
CA LEU A 572 -2.72 -13.78 -0.36
C LEU A 572 -3.86 -14.25 0.56
N ALA A 573 -4.88 -14.93 0.02
CA ALA A 573 -6.09 -15.31 0.76
C ALA A 573 -5.84 -16.23 1.96
N LEU A 574 -6.68 -16.07 2.99
CA LEU A 574 -6.75 -17.02 4.12
C LEU A 574 -7.40 -18.36 3.73
N LEU A 575 -8.27 -18.34 2.75
CA LEU A 575 -9.21 -19.39 2.42
C LEU A 575 -9.16 -19.69 0.92
N LEU A 576 -8.89 -20.94 0.59
CA LEU A 576 -8.95 -21.41 -0.78
C LEU A 576 -10.40 -21.65 -1.20
N SER A 577 -10.85 -20.98 -2.25
CA SER A 577 -12.19 -21.14 -2.81
C SER A 577 -12.38 -22.52 -3.44
N GLU A 578 -13.47 -23.20 -3.10
CA GLU A 578 -13.88 -24.49 -3.66
C GLU A 578 -14.99 -24.36 -4.72
N GLY A 579 -15.32 -23.11 -5.09
CA GLY A 579 -16.42 -22.82 -5.99
C GLY A 579 -17.75 -22.56 -5.26
N ALA A 580 -18.78 -22.27 -6.05
CA ALA A 580 -20.07 -21.83 -5.54
C ALA A 580 -20.71 -22.86 -4.58
N GLY A 581 -21.12 -22.41 -3.40
CA GLY A 581 -21.88 -23.20 -2.43
C GLY A 581 -21.06 -24.23 -1.63
N ARG A 582 -19.77 -24.38 -1.89
CA ARG A 582 -18.87 -25.22 -1.12
C ARG A 582 -18.16 -24.43 -0.03
N SER A 583 -17.85 -25.08 1.09
CA SER A 583 -17.05 -24.48 2.15
C SER A 583 -15.61 -24.29 1.67
N PRO A 584 -15.03 -23.08 1.77
CA PRO A 584 -13.65 -22.87 1.38
C PRO A 584 -12.72 -23.61 2.34
N ARG A 585 -11.55 -24.01 1.84
CA ARG A 585 -10.52 -24.69 2.64
C ARG A 585 -9.58 -23.68 3.31
N PRO A 586 -9.32 -23.82 4.63
CA PRO A 586 -8.29 -23.03 5.29
C PRO A 586 -6.91 -23.24 4.66
N LEU A 587 -6.17 -22.16 4.51
CA LEU A 587 -4.75 -22.17 4.17
C LEU A 587 -3.89 -22.06 5.43
N ALA A 588 -2.56 -22.18 5.32
CA ALA A 588 -1.67 -22.07 6.47
C ALA A 588 -1.84 -20.74 7.23
N ALA A 589 -1.99 -19.65 6.50
CA ALA A 589 -2.21 -18.31 7.05
C ALA A 589 -3.49 -18.19 7.92
N TYR A 590 -4.55 -18.91 7.58
CA TYR A 590 -5.79 -18.94 8.38
C TYR A 590 -5.53 -19.42 9.82
N TYR A 591 -4.74 -20.47 9.98
CA TYR A 591 -4.42 -20.97 11.32
C TYR A 591 -3.48 -20.03 12.08
N ALA A 592 -2.55 -19.38 11.39
CA ALA A 592 -1.70 -18.36 11.98
C ALA A 592 -2.52 -17.17 12.51
N VAL A 593 -3.49 -16.71 11.72
CA VAL A 593 -4.45 -15.67 12.16
C VAL A 593 -5.25 -16.13 13.39
N ARG A 594 -5.72 -17.36 13.41
CA ARG A 594 -6.43 -17.90 14.59
C ARG A 594 -5.55 -17.99 15.83
N PHE A 595 -4.25 -18.26 15.70
CA PHE A 595 -3.33 -18.14 16.83
C PHE A 595 -3.34 -16.73 17.42
N LEU A 596 -3.32 -15.72 16.58
CA LEU A 596 -3.34 -14.31 17.01
C LEU A 596 -4.68 -13.94 17.65
N THR A 597 -5.80 -14.26 16.99
CA THR A 597 -7.14 -13.77 17.34
C THR A 597 -7.81 -14.55 18.46
N ARG A 598 -7.43 -15.81 18.69
CA ARG A 598 -8.12 -16.69 19.64
C ARG A 598 -7.25 -17.13 20.82
N GLU A 599 -5.95 -17.34 20.57
CA GLU A 599 -5.08 -17.93 21.56
C GLU A 599 -4.07 -16.94 22.16
N TRP A 600 -3.43 -16.12 21.32
CA TRP A 600 -2.49 -15.09 21.76
C TRP A 600 -3.21 -13.90 22.38
N ALA A 601 -4.14 -13.30 21.66
CA ALA A 601 -5.03 -12.30 22.21
C ALA A 601 -6.27 -12.97 22.85
N GLN A 602 -6.86 -12.33 23.86
CA GLN A 602 -8.16 -12.75 24.37
C GLN A 602 -9.25 -12.28 23.43
N PRO A 603 -10.06 -13.19 22.85
CA PRO A 603 -11.21 -12.83 22.04
C PRO A 603 -12.37 -12.29 22.89
N ASP A 604 -13.39 -11.77 22.22
CA ASP A 604 -14.70 -11.43 22.77
C ASP A 604 -14.64 -10.50 24.01
N THR A 605 -13.67 -9.56 23.99
CA THR A 605 -13.53 -8.54 25.03
C THR A 605 -13.11 -7.19 24.44
N ASP A 606 -13.66 -6.12 25.00
CA ASP A 606 -13.28 -4.72 24.73
C ASP A 606 -12.15 -4.21 25.63
N LYS A 607 -11.71 -5.05 26.60
CA LYS A 607 -10.65 -4.67 27.52
C LYS A 607 -9.28 -4.64 26.81
N PRO A 608 -8.45 -3.65 27.11
CA PRO A 608 -7.11 -3.58 26.57
C PRO A 608 -6.23 -4.72 27.07
N GLN A 609 -5.38 -5.22 26.19
CA GLN A 609 -4.37 -6.24 26.43
C GLN A 609 -3.00 -5.61 26.33
N THR A 610 -2.03 -6.09 27.07
CA THR A 610 -0.70 -5.49 27.17
C THR A 610 0.35 -6.35 26.50
N VAL A 611 1.05 -5.79 25.50
CA VAL A 611 2.19 -6.45 24.84
C VAL A 611 3.48 -6.18 25.58
N TYR A 612 4.33 -7.20 25.68
CA TYR A 612 5.65 -7.13 26.27
C TYR A 612 6.71 -7.61 25.29
N ARG A 613 7.87 -6.97 25.29
CA ARG A 613 9.00 -7.42 24.48
C ARG A 613 9.51 -8.76 25.00
N ALA A 614 9.72 -9.70 24.09
CA ALA A 614 10.38 -10.96 24.36
C ALA A 614 11.67 -11.05 23.52
N LYS A 615 12.75 -11.58 24.10
CA LYS A 615 14.05 -11.69 23.46
C LYS A 615 14.46 -13.15 23.38
N SER A 616 14.89 -13.59 22.20
CA SER A 616 15.52 -14.90 21.97
C SER A 616 17.00 -14.71 21.65
N GLY A 617 17.84 -15.60 22.16
CA GLY A 617 19.28 -15.61 21.88
C GLY A 617 19.69 -16.34 20.60
N LEU A 618 18.78 -17.12 19.99
CA LEU A 618 19.12 -17.92 18.83
C LEU A 618 19.15 -17.09 17.54
N ARG A 619 20.33 -17.05 16.92
CA ARG A 619 20.57 -16.28 15.70
C ARG A 619 21.26 -17.13 14.63
N ASN A 620 21.09 -16.78 13.37
CA ASN A 620 21.84 -17.34 12.27
C ASN A 620 23.27 -16.74 12.19
N ARG A 621 24.06 -17.14 11.20
CA ARG A 621 25.43 -16.66 10.98
C ARG A 621 25.53 -15.15 10.68
N LEU A 622 24.43 -14.53 10.20
CA LEU A 622 24.33 -13.10 9.93
C LEU A 622 23.84 -12.30 11.15
N GLY A 623 23.67 -12.94 12.32
CA GLY A 623 23.15 -12.29 13.51
C GLY A 623 21.63 -12.08 13.51
N LEU A 624 20.89 -12.62 12.53
CA LEU A 624 19.44 -12.49 12.41
C LEU A 624 18.71 -13.54 13.25
N PRO A 625 17.54 -13.22 13.84
CA PRO A 625 16.85 -14.12 14.77
C PRO A 625 16.20 -15.31 14.03
N LEU A 626 16.60 -16.54 14.43
CA LEU A 626 15.95 -17.76 13.97
C LEU A 626 14.68 -18.10 14.76
N VAL A 627 14.63 -17.71 16.02
CA VAL A 627 13.43 -17.82 16.86
C VAL A 627 13.04 -16.41 17.31
N THR A 628 11.78 -16.04 17.08
CA THR A 628 11.18 -14.80 17.58
C THR A 628 10.04 -15.11 18.53
N ALA A 629 9.69 -14.15 19.38
CA ALA A 629 8.64 -14.33 20.39
C ALA A 629 7.91 -13.02 20.69
N TYR A 630 6.60 -13.11 20.91
CA TYR A 630 5.70 -12.00 21.21
C TYR A 630 4.82 -12.37 22.40
N ALA A 631 4.92 -11.59 23.48
CA ALA A 631 4.21 -11.90 24.73
C ALA A 631 3.08 -10.91 24.98
N VAL A 632 1.94 -11.41 25.42
CA VAL A 632 0.76 -10.63 25.80
C VAL A 632 0.32 -11.04 27.21
N HIS A 633 0.04 -10.05 28.06
CA HIS A 633 -0.73 -10.21 29.26
C HIS A 633 -2.21 -9.90 28.93
N ARG A 634 -3.05 -10.89 29.09
CA ARG A 634 -4.46 -10.90 28.71
C ARG A 634 -5.36 -10.39 29.87
N PRO A 635 -6.54 -9.83 29.56
CA PRO A 635 -7.51 -9.42 30.60
C PRO A 635 -8.00 -10.54 31.53
N ASP A 636 -7.93 -11.81 31.10
CA ASP A 636 -8.24 -12.98 31.94
C ASP A 636 -7.10 -13.35 32.93
N GLY A 637 -6.06 -12.54 33.00
CA GLY A 637 -4.89 -12.75 33.87
C GLY A 637 -3.90 -13.79 33.36
N GLN A 638 -4.10 -14.35 32.16
CA GLN A 638 -3.16 -15.28 31.56
C GLN A 638 -2.10 -14.54 30.76
N TRP A 639 -0.93 -15.13 30.67
CA TRP A 639 0.13 -14.75 29.75
C TRP A 639 0.10 -15.67 28.54
N ALA A 640 0.15 -15.09 27.35
CA ALA A 640 0.28 -15.81 26.12
C ALA A 640 1.58 -15.42 25.42
N VAL A 641 2.40 -16.40 25.05
CA VAL A 641 3.67 -16.20 24.34
C VAL A 641 3.64 -16.95 23.02
N LEU A 642 3.56 -16.19 21.96
CA LEU A 642 3.69 -16.69 20.58
C LEU A 642 5.18 -16.87 20.27
N LEU A 643 5.55 -18.03 19.72
CA LEU A 643 6.91 -18.43 19.38
C LEU A 643 6.96 -18.85 17.92
N LEU A 644 7.85 -18.28 17.14
CA LEU A 644 8.09 -18.60 15.76
C LEU A 644 9.45 -19.24 15.58
N ASN A 645 9.51 -20.43 15.02
CA ASN A 645 10.75 -21.04 14.55
C ASN A 645 10.86 -20.87 13.04
N LYS A 646 11.78 -20.02 12.60
CA LYS A 646 12.06 -19.71 11.18
C LYS A 646 13.17 -20.55 10.57
N ASP A 647 13.73 -21.49 11.34
CA ASP A 647 14.68 -22.47 10.80
C ASP A 647 13.92 -23.52 9.98
N PRO A 648 14.18 -23.65 8.66
CA PRO A 648 13.46 -24.60 7.81
C PRO A 648 13.83 -26.06 8.08
N LYS A 649 14.93 -26.33 8.80
CA LYS A 649 15.52 -27.68 8.91
C LYS A 649 15.62 -28.17 10.34
N LYS A 650 15.74 -27.30 11.33
CA LYS A 650 16.05 -27.70 12.71
C LYS A 650 14.91 -27.38 13.66
N ALA A 651 14.61 -28.36 14.52
CA ALA A 651 13.82 -28.11 15.71
C ALA A 651 14.72 -27.54 16.81
N HIS A 652 14.16 -26.64 17.62
CA HIS A 652 14.89 -26.00 18.71
C HIS A 652 14.17 -26.18 20.05
N PRO A 653 14.87 -26.68 21.10
CA PRO A 653 14.34 -26.71 22.45
C PRO A 653 14.33 -25.28 23.04
N VAL A 654 13.17 -24.83 23.55
CA VAL A 654 12.95 -23.46 24.04
C VAL A 654 12.40 -23.49 25.46
N THR A 655 12.91 -22.59 26.31
CA THR A 655 12.35 -22.28 27.62
C THR A 655 11.91 -20.82 27.68
N VAL A 656 10.67 -20.56 28.11
CA VAL A 656 10.16 -19.20 28.31
C VAL A 656 10.36 -18.78 29.77
N ARG A 657 10.94 -17.59 29.95
CA ARG A 657 11.17 -16.95 31.24
C ARG A 657 10.58 -15.54 31.24
N PHE A 658 10.04 -15.12 32.37
CA PHE A 658 9.52 -13.78 32.59
C PHE A 658 10.36 -13.06 33.62
N GLN A 659 10.84 -11.87 33.33
CA GLN A 659 11.65 -11.08 34.24
C GLN A 659 10.77 -10.26 35.18
N LYS A 660 10.94 -10.42 36.51
CA LYS A 660 10.25 -9.59 37.50
C LYS A 660 10.80 -8.16 37.53
N ALA A 661 9.91 -7.16 37.47
CA ALA A 661 10.32 -5.75 37.41
C ALA A 661 11.21 -5.29 38.60
N LYS A 662 10.84 -5.67 39.84
CA LYS A 662 11.57 -5.21 41.05
C LYS A 662 12.83 -5.99 41.33
N SER A 663 12.85 -7.31 41.12
CA SER A 663 13.99 -8.16 41.55
C SER A 663 14.89 -8.56 40.37
N GLY A 664 14.49 -8.34 39.14
CA GLY A 664 15.17 -8.84 37.94
C GLY A 664 15.17 -10.38 37.83
N ARG A 665 14.64 -11.10 38.82
CA ARG A 665 14.64 -12.57 38.83
C ARG A 665 13.74 -13.14 37.74
N PRO A 666 14.19 -14.13 36.96
CA PRO A 666 13.36 -14.81 36.01
C PRO A 666 12.38 -15.79 36.69
N VAL A 667 11.15 -15.83 36.23
CA VAL A 667 10.12 -16.80 36.64
C VAL A 667 9.56 -17.49 35.42
N SER A 668 8.85 -18.60 35.62
CA SER A 668 8.17 -19.37 34.56
C SER A 668 6.66 -19.36 34.74
N PHE A 669 5.95 -19.97 33.82
CA PHE A 669 4.57 -20.33 34.02
C PHE A 669 4.41 -21.12 35.33
N SER A 670 3.36 -20.85 36.09
CA SER A 670 3.20 -21.32 37.47
C SER A 670 2.04 -22.31 37.67
N GLY A 671 1.31 -22.66 36.63
CA GLY A 671 0.16 -23.56 36.69
C GLY A 671 -0.01 -24.32 35.38
N PRO A 672 -1.20 -24.89 35.16
CA PRO A 672 -1.54 -25.50 33.88
C PRO A 672 -1.25 -24.54 32.74
N THR A 673 -0.53 -25.00 31.75
CA THR A 673 -0.09 -24.18 30.62
C THR A 673 -0.48 -24.87 29.33
N ASP A 674 -1.37 -24.24 28.58
CA ASP A 674 -1.75 -24.71 27.26
C ASP A 674 -0.60 -24.52 26.28
N LEU A 675 -0.39 -25.52 25.44
CA LEU A 675 0.53 -25.49 24.32
C LEU A 675 -0.23 -25.75 23.04
N TYR A 676 -0.21 -24.77 22.15
CA TYR A 676 -0.68 -24.93 20.78
C TYR A 676 0.51 -24.99 19.85
N GLN A 677 0.51 -25.96 18.92
CA GLN A 677 1.56 -26.09 17.90
C GLN A 677 0.97 -26.31 16.52
N TYR A 678 1.58 -25.66 15.53
CA TYR A 678 1.23 -25.78 14.13
C TYR A 678 2.48 -25.84 13.29
N SER A 679 2.64 -26.90 12.49
CA SER A 679 3.84 -27.22 11.73
C SER A 679 3.51 -28.10 10.52
N ALA A 680 4.51 -28.57 9.80
CA ALA A 680 4.35 -29.51 8.70
C ALA A 680 3.63 -30.83 9.08
N SER A 681 3.49 -31.12 10.39
CA SER A 681 2.66 -32.24 10.87
C SER A 681 1.16 -31.98 10.74
N GLN A 682 0.72 -30.73 10.52
CA GLN A 682 -0.68 -30.35 10.39
C GLN A 682 -1.02 -29.84 9.00
N TYR A 683 -0.08 -29.29 8.27
CA TYR A 683 -0.35 -28.68 6.98
C TYR A 683 0.76 -28.96 5.96
N VAL A 684 0.37 -29.44 4.78
CA VAL A 684 1.24 -29.66 3.63
C VAL A 684 0.52 -29.18 2.39
N TRP A 685 1.14 -28.26 1.65
CA TRP A 685 0.65 -27.78 0.36
C TRP A 685 1.07 -28.71 -0.77
N HIS A 686 0.15 -28.97 -1.70
CA HIS A 686 0.42 -29.66 -2.97
C HIS A 686 0.29 -28.64 -4.10
N PRO A 687 1.40 -28.21 -4.72
CA PRO A 687 1.35 -27.27 -5.83
C PRO A 687 0.83 -27.97 -7.10
N ASP A 688 -0.20 -27.42 -7.72
CA ASP A 688 -0.77 -27.87 -8.98
C ASP A 688 -1.36 -26.69 -9.75
N LYS A 689 -0.55 -25.65 -10.00
CA LYS A 689 -0.99 -24.43 -10.69
C LYS A 689 -2.28 -23.87 -10.07
N ALA A 690 -3.28 -23.55 -10.91
CA ALA A 690 -4.61 -23.10 -10.46
C ALA A 690 -5.36 -24.12 -9.58
N HIS A 691 -4.95 -25.37 -9.58
CA HIS A 691 -5.60 -26.47 -8.86
C HIS A 691 -4.84 -26.93 -7.61
N GLY A 692 -3.81 -26.16 -7.19
CA GLY A 692 -3.09 -26.43 -5.95
C GLY A 692 -4.04 -26.54 -4.75
N TYR A 693 -3.70 -27.40 -3.79
CA TYR A 693 -4.53 -27.65 -2.61
C TYR A 693 -3.70 -28.11 -1.41
N PRO A 694 -4.20 -27.94 -0.18
CA PRO A 694 -3.56 -28.53 0.99
C PRO A 694 -3.83 -30.04 1.02
N SER A 695 -2.80 -30.86 0.80
CA SER A 695 -2.87 -32.32 0.86
C SER A 695 -2.98 -32.86 2.29
N LEU A 696 -2.50 -32.11 3.27
CA LEU A 696 -2.74 -32.30 4.69
C LEU A 696 -3.21 -30.95 5.26
N ASN A 697 -4.31 -30.94 5.98
CA ASN A 697 -4.93 -29.71 6.52
C ASN A 697 -5.66 -29.99 7.83
N LEU A 698 -4.90 -30.10 8.90
CA LEU A 698 -5.39 -30.35 10.24
C LEU A 698 -5.31 -29.07 11.09
N PRO A 699 -6.19 -28.90 12.08
CA PRO A 699 -6.06 -27.81 13.04
C PRO A 699 -4.76 -27.91 13.85
N PRO A 700 -4.32 -26.80 14.47
CA PRO A 700 -3.21 -26.81 15.40
C PRO A 700 -3.37 -27.86 16.50
N ARG A 701 -2.27 -28.51 16.85
CA ARG A 701 -2.24 -29.46 17.94
C ARG A 701 -2.35 -28.71 19.27
N HIS A 702 -3.26 -29.14 20.14
CA HIS A 702 -3.42 -28.61 21.51
C HIS A 702 -2.96 -29.66 22.55
N LEU A 703 -2.11 -29.24 23.46
CA LEU A 703 -1.48 -30.07 24.50
C LEU A 703 -1.38 -29.28 25.81
N GLN A 704 -1.10 -29.96 26.91
CA GLN A 704 -0.61 -29.35 28.15
C GLN A 704 0.93 -29.38 28.15
N ALA A 705 1.55 -28.25 28.46
CA ALA A 705 3.00 -28.16 28.56
C ALA A 705 3.50 -28.95 29.78
N SER A 706 4.55 -29.74 29.57
CA SER A 706 5.06 -30.69 30.58
C SER A 706 6.10 -30.12 31.55
N GLY A 707 6.36 -28.81 31.55
CA GLY A 707 7.41 -28.17 32.34
C GLY A 707 8.85 -28.41 31.83
N ARG A 708 9.01 -29.24 30.81
CA ARG A 708 10.29 -29.45 30.08
C ARG A 708 10.48 -28.36 29.02
N PRO A 709 11.73 -28.16 28.50
CA PRO A 709 11.90 -27.32 27.32
C PRO A 709 10.97 -27.71 26.19
N LEU A 710 10.26 -26.71 25.66
CA LEU A 710 9.35 -26.90 24.53
C LEU A 710 10.16 -27.13 23.25
N MET A 711 9.90 -28.19 22.52
CA MET A 711 10.48 -28.39 21.20
C MET A 711 9.67 -27.62 20.15
N LEU A 712 10.30 -26.62 19.51
CA LEU A 712 9.73 -25.91 18.35
C LEU A 712 10.12 -26.67 17.07
N PRO A 713 9.17 -27.27 16.34
CA PRO A 713 9.48 -27.90 15.05
C PRO A 713 10.09 -26.92 14.03
N PRO A 714 10.75 -27.42 12.98
CA PRO A 714 11.16 -26.56 11.86
C PRO A 714 9.95 -25.81 11.27
N PHE A 715 10.13 -24.58 10.81
CA PHE A 715 9.07 -23.73 10.27
C PHE A 715 7.74 -23.94 11.02
N SER A 716 7.63 -23.37 12.21
CA SER A 716 6.46 -23.61 13.06
C SER A 716 6.03 -22.41 13.87
N LEU A 717 4.75 -22.38 14.17
CA LEU A 717 4.13 -21.53 15.19
C LEU A 717 3.88 -22.38 16.43
N SER A 718 4.25 -21.87 17.60
CA SER A 718 3.89 -22.44 18.89
C SER A 718 3.39 -21.33 19.80
N LEU A 719 2.44 -21.64 20.67
CA LEU A 719 1.92 -20.69 21.64
C LEU A 719 1.80 -21.36 23.00
N LEU A 720 2.39 -20.74 24.02
CA LEU A 720 2.21 -21.09 25.43
C LEU A 720 1.25 -20.09 26.05
N ARG A 721 0.24 -20.60 26.79
CA ARG A 721 -0.72 -19.77 27.51
C ARG A 721 -0.99 -20.32 28.89
N GLY A 722 -0.86 -19.48 29.92
CA GLY A 722 -1.09 -19.87 31.28
C GLY A 722 -0.77 -18.77 32.29
N PRO A 723 -0.99 -19.03 33.59
CA PRO A 723 -0.68 -18.07 34.65
C PRO A 723 0.82 -17.99 34.95
N VAL A 724 1.27 -16.82 35.41
CA VAL A 724 2.65 -16.59 35.88
C VAL A 724 2.61 -15.96 37.26
N ALA A 725 3.06 -16.68 38.29
CA ALA A 725 2.98 -16.21 39.67
C ALA A 725 3.86 -14.97 39.93
N GLY A 726 3.27 -13.97 40.57
CA GLY A 726 3.95 -12.75 41.00
C GLY A 726 4.31 -11.78 39.88
N LEU A 727 3.62 -11.91 38.75
CA LEU A 727 3.46 -10.88 37.72
C LEU A 727 1.99 -10.41 37.73
N PRO A 728 1.73 -9.18 37.21
CA PRO A 728 0.35 -8.69 37.12
C PRO A 728 -0.56 -9.62 36.35
#